data_c2604f041e357eea01de86e89513d6a7
#
_entry.id   c2604f041e357eea01de86e89513d6a7
#
_cell.length_a   1.000
_cell.length_b   1.000
_cell.length_c   1.000
_cell.angle_alpha   90.00
_cell.angle_beta   90.00
_cell.angle_gamma   90.00
#
_symmetry.space_group_name_H-M   'P 1'
#
loop_
_entity.id
_entity.type
_entity.pdbx_description
1 polymer ?
#
loop_
_entity_poly.entity_id
_entity_poly.type
_entity_poly.pdbx_seq_one_letter_code
_entity_poly.pdbx_strand_id
1 'polypeptide(L)'
;MYGAFIAGLTGQTGAGKTTVSRFFAENGFAVIDADAAARTVVEKGTPCLRALHRIFGDRILNPDGTMNRRAVAAMIYGNSEIKQHYQAVIYPYITQEIRRKAAELTAAGNMRILLDAPTLFESGIDRFCNKIISVIADRSVRKNRILKRDSLTDEQAEQRINAQHSEAFFRTHSDAVLENNGSTEMLLRSAGNVLEMLLHAARQMQTQSVYEKEKPVMEQNSDLKQLKEQLLMQKKNAALLLDDEKIAECDAFCEDYKKFLDNGKTEREAAAYAASLLKSAGFRLWKSGDPVQAGDKIYSVNRGKAIVAAVIGTDPLETGIRLSAAHIDSPRLDLKQCPLYEDNELALFKTHYYGGIKKYQWTVLPLALHGVIIKKDGSAVHISIGENENEPVFCVTDLLPHLAQEQVKRTLGQGIKGEELNLLIGSRPFRSDEGSELVKLRIMQILHEKYGITEEDFLSAELEAVPAGKSRDLGFDRSMIGGYGHDDRVCAYPALAALLRTEHPQHTAVAVLTDKEEIGSEGNTGLQSSYFRDFMKDLSAAFGTQAHTVFANSQCLSADVTAAFDPTFSDVNDRRNCSYLNYGVCMMKFTGARGKSGSSDASAEFVGKMRTLFDNAGVIWQTGELGKVDAGGGGTVAAYLANLNIDTVDLGVPVLSMHAPLEVVSKIDVYMCYAAILAFNAS
;
A
#
# COMPACT_ATOMS: atom_id res chain seq x y z
N MET A 1 22.83 1.00 -21.79
CA MET A 1 23.74 1.44 -20.73
C MET A 1 25.14 1.12 -21.19
N TYR A 2 26.21 1.00 -20.95
CA TYR A 2 27.52 0.89 -21.58
C TYR A 2 27.58 -0.30 -22.54
N GLY A 3 28.05 -0.09 -23.79
CA GLY A 3 28.22 -1.17 -24.78
C GLY A 3 29.34 -2.17 -24.44
N ALA A 4 29.97 -2.06 -23.26
CA ALA A 4 31.01 -2.94 -22.76
C ALA A 4 30.48 -3.96 -21.76
N PHE A 5 31.01 -5.17 -21.80
CA PHE A 5 30.77 -6.21 -20.79
C PHE A 5 31.55 -5.92 -19.52
N ILE A 6 30.87 -5.85 -18.35
CA ILE A 6 31.48 -5.55 -17.08
C ILE A 6 31.44 -6.81 -16.17
N ALA A 7 32.60 -7.32 -15.80
CA ALA A 7 32.75 -8.37 -14.81
C ALA A 7 33.14 -7.78 -13.44
N GLY A 8 32.42 -8.04 -12.39
CA GLY A 8 32.76 -7.66 -11.02
C GLY A 8 33.68 -8.70 -10.38
N LEU A 9 34.80 -8.26 -9.81
CA LEU A 9 35.71 -9.11 -9.06
C LEU A 9 35.72 -8.67 -7.59
N THR A 10 35.30 -9.55 -6.71
CA THR A 10 35.30 -9.33 -5.27
C THR A 10 35.90 -10.53 -4.52
N GLY A 11 35.82 -10.55 -3.21
CA GLY A 11 36.26 -11.69 -2.41
C GLY A 11 36.91 -11.32 -1.10
N GLN A 12 37.23 -12.33 -0.35
CA GLN A 12 37.72 -12.21 1.01
C GLN A 12 39.15 -11.63 1.08
N THR A 13 39.43 -10.87 2.12
CA THR A 13 40.78 -10.36 2.39
C THR A 13 41.78 -11.51 2.55
N GLY A 14 42.91 -11.44 1.86
CA GLY A 14 43.92 -12.52 1.89
C GLY A 14 43.61 -13.70 0.96
N ALA A 15 42.48 -13.69 0.24
CA ALA A 15 42.12 -14.79 -0.67
C ALA A 15 42.89 -14.79 -2.00
N GLY A 16 43.57 -13.69 -2.39
CA GLY A 16 44.37 -13.64 -3.61
C GLY A 16 43.71 -12.91 -4.80
N LYS A 17 42.77 -12.03 -4.55
CA LYS A 17 42.03 -11.26 -5.53
C LYS A 17 42.94 -10.51 -6.53
N THR A 18 44.02 -9.89 -6.07
CA THR A 18 44.97 -9.14 -6.91
C THR A 18 45.65 -10.02 -7.96
N THR A 19 45.93 -11.29 -7.64
CA THR A 19 46.50 -12.25 -8.59
C THR A 19 45.51 -12.55 -9.71
N VAL A 20 44.25 -12.72 -9.36
CA VAL A 20 43.16 -12.93 -10.32
C VAL A 20 42.90 -11.70 -11.18
N SER A 21 42.88 -10.52 -10.56
CA SER A 21 42.72 -9.23 -11.26
C SER A 21 43.80 -9.03 -12.33
N ARG A 22 45.07 -9.29 -12.00
CA ARG A 22 46.18 -9.22 -12.93
C ARG A 22 46.03 -10.22 -14.07
N PHE A 23 45.66 -11.45 -13.79
CA PHE A 23 45.41 -12.47 -14.80
C PHE A 23 44.34 -12.04 -15.82
N PHE A 24 43.21 -11.48 -15.37
CA PHE A 24 42.19 -10.98 -16.28
C PHE A 24 42.67 -9.76 -17.09
N ALA A 25 43.48 -8.87 -16.49
CA ALA A 25 44.09 -7.74 -17.21
C ALA A 25 45.00 -8.22 -18.34
N GLU A 26 45.86 -9.21 -18.09
CA GLU A 26 46.74 -9.84 -19.07
C GLU A 26 45.98 -10.56 -20.19
N ASN A 27 44.71 -10.94 -19.93
CA ASN A 27 43.81 -11.60 -20.86
C ASN A 27 42.75 -10.66 -21.48
N GLY A 28 43.03 -9.35 -21.52
CA GLY A 28 42.30 -8.37 -22.31
C GLY A 28 41.07 -7.76 -21.63
N PHE A 29 41.03 -7.74 -20.32
CA PHE A 29 40.07 -6.92 -19.57
C PHE A 29 40.72 -5.61 -19.14
N ALA A 30 40.07 -4.48 -19.40
CA ALA A 30 40.45 -3.20 -18.82
C ALA A 30 39.99 -3.16 -17.34
N VAL A 31 40.93 -2.88 -16.44
CA VAL A 31 40.64 -2.96 -14.98
C VAL A 31 40.26 -1.59 -14.42
N ILE A 32 39.14 -1.53 -13.71
CA ILE A 32 38.76 -0.42 -12.85
C ILE A 32 38.97 -0.85 -11.41
N ASP A 33 39.95 -0.22 -10.74
CA ASP A 33 40.21 -0.41 -9.30
C ASP A 33 39.28 0.52 -8.51
N ALA A 34 38.35 -0.06 -7.74
CA ALA A 34 37.40 0.68 -6.92
C ALA A 34 38.09 1.37 -5.71
N ASP A 35 39.18 0.80 -5.18
CA ASP A 35 39.96 1.44 -4.12
C ASP A 35 40.70 2.69 -4.64
N ALA A 36 41.15 2.67 -5.89
CA ALA A 36 41.71 3.84 -6.56
C ALA A 36 40.62 4.90 -6.80
N ALA A 37 39.42 4.50 -7.24
CA ALA A 37 38.29 5.42 -7.40
C ALA A 37 37.90 6.05 -6.05
N ALA A 38 37.88 5.27 -4.97
CA ALA A 38 37.62 5.78 -3.63
C ALA A 38 38.66 6.78 -3.15
N ARG A 39 39.92 6.64 -3.61
CA ARG A 39 40.98 7.64 -3.33
C ARG A 39 40.77 8.94 -4.07
N THR A 40 40.40 8.86 -5.34
CA THR A 40 40.17 10.03 -6.21
C THR A 40 39.01 10.90 -5.69
N VAL A 41 37.90 10.31 -5.26
CA VAL A 41 36.72 11.09 -4.84
C VAL A 41 36.93 11.89 -3.55
N VAL A 42 37.96 11.57 -2.76
CA VAL A 42 38.30 12.29 -1.52
C VAL A 42 39.58 13.12 -1.62
N GLU A 43 40.05 13.40 -2.82
CA GLU A 43 41.17 14.34 -3.05
C GLU A 43 40.77 15.76 -2.66
N LYS A 44 41.81 16.59 -2.35
CA LYS A 44 41.58 17.97 -1.95
C LYS A 44 40.72 18.74 -2.97
N GLY A 45 39.67 19.39 -2.45
CA GLY A 45 38.79 20.21 -3.27
C GLY A 45 37.64 19.43 -3.95
N THR A 46 37.54 18.12 -3.79
CA THR A 46 36.42 17.32 -4.38
C THR A 46 35.09 17.58 -3.65
N PRO A 47 33.95 17.41 -4.37
CA PRO A 47 32.64 17.52 -3.75
C PRO A 47 32.42 16.52 -2.59
N CYS A 48 32.95 15.30 -2.73
CA CYS A 48 32.86 14.26 -1.69
C CYS A 48 33.59 14.67 -0.41
N LEU A 49 34.84 15.16 -0.50
CA LEU A 49 35.58 15.60 0.66
C LEU A 49 34.91 16.77 1.37
N ARG A 50 34.32 17.72 0.62
CA ARG A 50 33.53 18.82 1.19
C ARG A 50 32.27 18.31 1.91
N ALA A 51 31.58 17.30 1.34
CA ALA A 51 30.41 16.70 1.99
C ALA A 51 30.76 15.99 3.29
N LEU A 52 31.84 15.21 3.28
CA LEU A 52 32.38 14.54 4.48
C LEU A 52 32.83 15.54 5.55
N HIS A 53 33.53 16.60 5.14
CA HIS A 53 33.97 17.66 6.05
C HIS A 53 32.78 18.36 6.73
N ARG A 54 31.71 18.63 6.01
CA ARG A 54 30.51 19.25 6.59
C ARG A 54 29.86 18.38 7.68
N ILE A 55 29.96 17.07 7.58
CA ILE A 55 29.35 16.13 8.53
C ILE A 55 30.29 15.82 9.70
N PHE A 56 31.56 15.60 9.40
CA PHE A 56 32.51 15.10 10.37
C PHE A 56 33.46 16.19 10.94
N GLY A 57 33.43 17.41 10.38
CA GLY A 57 34.27 18.55 10.82
C GLY A 57 35.73 18.38 10.50
N ASP A 58 36.57 19.29 11.07
CA ASP A 58 38.03 19.39 10.80
C ASP A 58 38.84 18.16 11.21
N ARG A 59 38.29 17.30 12.06
CA ARG A 59 38.95 16.07 12.52
C ARG A 59 39.31 15.08 11.42
N ILE A 60 38.67 15.22 10.24
CA ILE A 60 38.95 14.35 9.08
C ILE A 60 39.96 14.96 8.12
N LEU A 61 40.49 16.17 8.38
CA LEU A 61 41.43 16.87 7.52
C LEU A 61 42.80 16.96 8.12
N ASN A 62 43.82 16.99 7.26
CA ASN A 62 45.16 17.41 7.60
C ASN A 62 45.25 18.96 7.52
N PRO A 63 46.30 19.58 8.09
CA PRO A 63 46.49 21.03 8.02
C PRO A 63 46.58 21.61 6.59
N ASP A 64 46.96 20.79 5.63
CA ASP A 64 47.04 21.17 4.22
C ASP A 64 45.70 21.04 3.48
N GLY A 65 44.61 20.61 4.17
CA GLY A 65 43.29 20.44 3.63
C GLY A 65 43.07 19.12 2.88
N THR A 66 43.99 18.19 2.94
CA THR A 66 43.83 16.82 2.46
C THR A 66 43.13 15.95 3.50
N MET A 67 42.58 14.82 3.09
CA MET A 67 41.90 13.89 4.01
C MET A 67 42.90 13.18 4.93
N ASN A 68 42.70 13.27 6.23
CA ASN A 68 43.43 12.51 7.24
C ASN A 68 42.92 11.08 7.34
N ARG A 69 43.47 10.20 6.52
CA ARG A 69 42.98 8.80 6.41
C ARG A 69 43.15 8.02 7.71
N ARG A 70 44.17 8.33 8.54
CA ARG A 70 44.36 7.67 9.84
C ARG A 70 43.25 8.05 10.83
N ALA A 71 42.92 9.33 10.89
CA ALA A 71 41.85 9.82 11.75
C ALA A 71 40.51 9.26 11.34
N VAL A 72 40.21 9.24 10.02
CA VAL A 72 38.98 8.65 9.48
C VAL A 72 38.91 7.15 9.79
N ALA A 73 39.99 6.40 9.58
CA ALA A 73 40.04 4.97 9.89
C ALA A 73 39.77 4.71 11.38
N ALA A 74 40.44 5.46 12.29
CA ALA A 74 40.22 5.33 13.72
C ALA A 74 38.78 5.65 14.14
N MET A 75 38.16 6.63 13.49
CA MET A 75 36.76 7.02 13.73
C MET A 75 35.77 5.95 13.29
N ILE A 76 36.01 5.30 12.16
CA ILE A 76 35.13 4.29 11.56
C ILE A 76 35.27 2.93 12.23
N TYR A 77 36.48 2.50 12.60
CA TYR A 77 36.75 1.19 13.18
C TYR A 77 36.18 0.98 14.60
N GLY A 78 35.84 2.04 15.31
CA GLY A 78 35.32 1.97 16.68
C GLY A 78 33.79 2.12 16.79
N ASN A 79 33.09 2.51 15.71
CA ASN A 79 31.68 2.89 15.78
C ASN A 79 30.93 2.52 14.50
N SER A 80 29.98 1.56 14.60
CA SER A 80 29.19 1.08 13.46
C SER A 80 28.27 2.14 12.85
N GLU A 81 27.73 3.06 13.64
CA GLU A 81 26.85 4.13 13.20
C GLU A 81 27.62 5.16 12.38
N ILE A 82 28.79 5.58 12.89
CA ILE A 82 29.68 6.48 12.17
C ILE A 82 30.13 5.86 10.84
N LYS A 83 30.41 4.56 10.84
CA LYS A 83 30.76 3.80 9.62
C LYS A 83 29.63 3.85 8.60
N GLN A 84 28.39 3.61 9.02
CA GLN A 84 27.22 3.68 8.12
C GLN A 84 27.03 5.07 7.54
N HIS A 85 27.08 6.12 8.35
CA HIS A 85 26.99 7.50 7.88
C HIS A 85 28.10 7.85 6.89
N TYR A 86 29.34 7.47 7.18
CA TYR A 86 30.47 7.67 6.27
C TYR A 86 30.25 6.96 4.92
N GLN A 87 29.81 5.71 4.95
CA GLN A 87 29.54 4.92 3.76
C GLN A 87 28.39 5.51 2.93
N ALA A 88 27.31 5.95 3.57
CA ALA A 88 26.18 6.59 2.90
C ALA A 88 26.59 7.84 2.11
N VAL A 89 27.58 8.58 2.60
CA VAL A 89 28.08 9.77 1.90
C VAL A 89 29.05 9.42 0.77
N ILE A 90 30.01 8.51 0.99
CA ILE A 90 31.09 8.28 0.04
C ILE A 90 30.69 7.35 -1.13
N TYR A 91 29.83 6.34 -0.91
CA TYR A 91 29.48 5.36 -1.94
C TYR A 91 28.84 5.95 -3.21
N PRO A 92 27.93 6.93 -3.14
CA PRO A 92 27.40 7.58 -4.33
C PRO A 92 28.49 8.22 -5.23
N TYR A 93 29.48 8.87 -4.61
CA TYR A 93 30.60 9.49 -5.35
C TYR A 93 31.53 8.44 -5.95
N ILE A 94 31.83 7.34 -5.24
CA ILE A 94 32.62 6.23 -5.78
C ILE A 94 31.90 5.60 -6.97
N THR A 95 30.59 5.36 -6.84
CA THR A 95 29.78 4.80 -7.91
C THR A 95 29.79 5.71 -9.16
N GLN A 96 29.68 7.02 -8.97
CA GLN A 96 29.72 7.98 -10.05
C GLN A 96 31.10 7.99 -10.76
N GLU A 97 32.18 7.92 -10.00
CA GLU A 97 33.56 7.89 -10.53
C GLU A 97 33.82 6.57 -11.30
N ILE A 98 33.36 5.43 -10.79
CA ILE A 98 33.47 4.15 -11.49
C ILE A 98 32.68 4.19 -12.80
N ARG A 99 31.49 4.78 -12.82
CA ARG A 99 30.69 4.95 -14.05
C ARG A 99 31.40 5.84 -15.06
N ARG A 100 32.01 6.94 -14.62
CA ARG A 100 32.78 7.82 -15.46
C ARG A 100 33.95 7.08 -16.13
N LYS A 101 34.74 6.33 -15.35
CA LYS A 101 35.86 5.53 -15.85
C LYS A 101 35.39 4.42 -16.81
N ALA A 102 34.29 3.75 -16.51
CA ALA A 102 33.74 2.74 -17.41
C ALA A 102 33.31 3.33 -18.76
N ALA A 103 32.73 4.53 -18.76
CA ALA A 103 32.37 5.24 -19.99
C ALA A 103 33.60 5.64 -20.81
N GLU A 104 34.63 6.14 -20.14
CA GLU A 104 35.91 6.51 -20.80
C GLU A 104 36.60 5.30 -21.43
N LEU A 105 36.69 4.18 -20.72
CA LEU A 105 37.25 2.95 -21.24
C LEU A 105 36.45 2.40 -22.40
N THR A 106 35.14 2.46 -22.35
CA THR A 106 34.25 2.05 -23.46
C THR A 106 34.44 2.95 -24.66
N ALA A 107 34.52 4.26 -24.49
CA ALA A 107 34.80 5.22 -25.56
C ALA A 107 36.19 5.02 -26.20
N ALA A 108 37.17 4.54 -25.42
CA ALA A 108 38.48 4.15 -25.88
C ALA A 108 38.54 2.75 -26.56
N GLY A 109 37.39 2.11 -26.77
CA GLY A 109 37.27 0.82 -27.46
C GLY A 109 37.41 -0.42 -26.59
N ASN A 110 37.47 -0.28 -25.26
CA ASN A 110 37.54 -1.43 -24.35
C ASN A 110 36.16 -2.03 -24.14
N MET A 111 35.89 -3.15 -24.78
CA MET A 111 34.60 -3.83 -24.72
C MET A 111 34.47 -4.81 -23.57
N ARG A 112 35.52 -5.03 -22.79
CA ARG A 112 35.55 -5.92 -21.61
C ARG A 112 36.23 -5.20 -20.46
N ILE A 113 35.48 -5.01 -19.37
CA ILE A 113 35.92 -4.28 -18.20
C ILE A 113 35.84 -5.21 -16.98
N LEU A 114 36.90 -5.23 -16.18
CA LEU A 114 36.92 -5.86 -14.87
C LEU A 114 36.82 -4.80 -13.80
N LEU A 115 35.76 -4.83 -13.01
CA LEU A 115 35.60 -3.96 -11.83
C LEU A 115 36.15 -4.70 -10.60
N ASP A 116 37.35 -4.34 -10.19
CA ASP A 116 38.01 -4.88 -9.00
C ASP A 116 37.55 -4.09 -7.75
N ALA A 117 36.62 -4.67 -7.00
CA ALA A 117 35.99 -4.00 -5.86
C ALA A 117 35.88 -4.92 -4.63
N PRO A 118 36.68 -4.72 -3.57
CA PRO A 118 36.56 -5.49 -2.32
C PRO A 118 35.21 -5.35 -1.63
N THR A 119 34.54 -4.22 -1.79
CA THR A 119 33.24 -3.88 -1.20
C THR A 119 32.15 -3.82 -2.28
N LEU A 120 32.18 -4.74 -3.24
CA LEU A 120 31.28 -4.77 -4.39
C LEU A 120 29.81 -4.81 -3.96
N PHE A 121 29.47 -5.70 -3.03
CA PHE A 121 28.10 -5.89 -2.55
C PHE A 121 27.67 -4.78 -1.57
N GLU A 122 28.55 -4.39 -0.65
CA GLU A 122 28.27 -3.35 0.37
C GLU A 122 28.02 -1.97 -0.25
N SER A 123 28.64 -1.70 -1.39
CA SER A 123 28.46 -0.45 -2.14
C SER A 123 27.27 -0.47 -3.12
N GLY A 124 26.66 -1.63 -3.34
CA GLY A 124 25.58 -1.82 -4.31
C GLY A 124 26.01 -1.65 -5.79
N ILE A 125 27.31 -1.73 -6.06
CA ILE A 125 27.88 -1.62 -7.43
C ILE A 125 27.73 -2.95 -8.20
N ASP A 126 27.52 -4.06 -7.51
CA ASP A 126 27.24 -5.39 -8.08
C ASP A 126 26.17 -5.36 -9.17
N ARG A 127 25.13 -4.53 -9.00
CA ARG A 127 24.01 -4.37 -9.96
C ARG A 127 24.43 -3.79 -11.32
N PHE A 128 25.67 -3.30 -11.48
CA PHE A 128 26.22 -2.83 -12.74
C PHE A 128 27.08 -3.88 -13.45
N CYS A 129 27.32 -5.01 -12.81
CA CYS A 129 28.11 -6.10 -13.35
C CYS A 129 27.22 -7.08 -14.14
N ASN A 130 27.68 -7.50 -15.31
CA ASN A 130 27.03 -8.56 -16.08
C ASN A 130 27.29 -9.95 -15.50
N LYS A 131 28.46 -10.12 -14.85
CA LYS A 131 28.85 -11.32 -14.11
C LYS A 131 29.69 -10.95 -12.90
N ILE A 132 29.58 -11.71 -11.82
CA ILE A 132 30.31 -11.50 -10.57
C ILE A 132 31.18 -12.71 -10.26
N ILE A 133 32.46 -12.44 -9.98
CA ILE A 133 33.46 -13.44 -9.59
C ILE A 133 33.91 -13.16 -8.16
N SER A 134 33.86 -14.14 -7.30
CA SER A 134 34.41 -14.04 -5.95
C SER A 134 35.63 -14.93 -5.76
N VAL A 135 36.64 -14.41 -5.06
CA VAL A 135 37.84 -15.19 -4.65
C VAL A 135 37.73 -15.46 -3.15
N ILE A 136 37.73 -16.73 -2.78
CA ILE A 136 37.66 -17.19 -1.41
C ILE A 136 38.87 -18.07 -1.05
N ALA A 137 39.17 -18.19 0.24
CA ALA A 137 40.14 -19.14 0.74
C ALA A 137 39.85 -19.45 2.21
N ASP A 138 40.38 -20.59 2.67
CA ASP A 138 40.25 -21.05 4.05
C ASP A 138 40.75 -19.97 5.04
N ARG A 139 40.07 -19.90 6.16
CA ARG A 139 40.38 -18.89 7.21
C ARG A 139 41.83 -18.88 7.63
N SER A 140 42.42 -20.07 7.84
CA SER A 140 43.83 -20.23 8.22
C SER A 140 44.80 -19.74 7.13
N VAL A 141 44.49 -20.04 5.87
CA VAL A 141 45.27 -19.59 4.71
C VAL A 141 45.26 -18.08 4.59
N ARG A 142 44.07 -17.45 4.70
CA ARG A 142 43.90 -16.01 4.66
C ARG A 142 44.64 -15.32 5.81
N LYS A 143 44.49 -15.82 7.03
CA LYS A 143 45.14 -15.30 8.21
C LYS A 143 46.66 -15.26 8.02
N ASN A 144 47.27 -16.36 7.61
CA ASN A 144 48.70 -16.45 7.35
C ASN A 144 49.19 -15.45 6.29
N ARG A 145 48.39 -15.22 5.22
CA ARG A 145 48.69 -14.30 4.13
C ARG A 145 48.61 -12.84 4.62
N ILE A 146 47.60 -12.51 5.44
CA ILE A 146 47.38 -11.19 6.00
C ILE A 146 48.52 -10.81 6.95
N LEU A 147 48.87 -11.72 7.86
CA LEU A 147 49.98 -11.52 8.80
C LEU A 147 51.31 -11.23 8.08
N LYS A 148 51.62 -12.02 7.03
CA LYS A 148 52.86 -11.83 6.24
C LYS A 148 52.87 -10.53 5.41
N ARG A 149 51.72 -10.09 4.89
CA ARG A 149 51.62 -8.92 3.99
C ARG A 149 51.54 -7.61 4.74
N ASP A 150 50.73 -7.55 5.81
CA ASP A 150 50.28 -6.29 6.42
C ASP A 150 50.95 -6.02 7.77
N SER A 151 51.85 -6.89 8.26
CA SER A 151 52.56 -6.79 9.55
C SER A 151 51.61 -6.54 10.73
N LEU A 152 50.43 -7.15 10.73
CA LEU A 152 49.40 -7.04 11.75
C LEU A 152 49.65 -8.02 12.89
N THR A 153 49.08 -7.74 14.07
CA THR A 153 48.99 -8.71 15.16
C THR A 153 47.97 -9.79 14.83
N ASP A 154 48.03 -10.91 15.52
CA ASP A 154 47.10 -12.04 15.35
C ASP A 154 45.65 -11.61 15.58
N GLU A 155 45.40 -10.81 16.60
CA GLU A 155 44.10 -10.24 16.95
C GLU A 155 43.55 -9.30 15.86
N GLN A 156 44.42 -8.43 15.32
CA GLN A 156 44.04 -7.52 14.24
C GLN A 156 43.69 -8.26 12.95
N ALA A 157 44.42 -9.33 12.64
CA ALA A 157 44.11 -10.18 11.48
C ALA A 157 42.76 -10.88 11.65
N GLU A 158 42.45 -11.40 12.83
CA GLU A 158 41.16 -12.02 13.16
C GLU A 158 40.02 -11.02 13.08
N GLN A 159 40.14 -9.84 13.64
CA GLN A 159 39.14 -8.76 13.55
C GLN A 159 38.83 -8.41 12.08
N ARG A 160 39.86 -8.32 11.24
CA ARG A 160 39.70 -8.01 9.82
C ARG A 160 39.01 -9.10 9.03
N ILE A 161 39.23 -10.37 9.41
CA ILE A 161 38.54 -11.52 8.80
C ILE A 161 37.08 -11.55 9.22
N ASN A 162 36.78 -11.29 10.49
CA ASN A 162 35.44 -11.33 11.05
C ASN A 162 34.54 -10.15 10.57
N ALA A 163 35.15 -9.06 10.10
CA ALA A 163 34.43 -7.89 9.57
C ALA A 163 33.89 -8.08 8.14
N GLN A 164 34.11 -9.24 7.50
CA GLN A 164 33.71 -9.53 6.13
C GLN A 164 32.55 -10.54 6.07
N HIS A 165 31.90 -10.58 4.92
CA HIS A 165 30.90 -11.61 4.62
C HIS A 165 31.47 -13.03 4.73
N SER A 166 30.59 -13.98 5.05
CA SER A 166 30.95 -15.40 5.14
C SER A 166 31.24 -15.98 3.75
N GLU A 167 31.91 -17.11 3.72
CA GLU A 167 32.14 -17.86 2.48
C GLU A 167 30.82 -18.24 1.79
N ALA A 168 29.82 -18.68 2.58
CA ALA A 168 28.50 -19.02 2.06
C ALA A 168 27.84 -17.82 1.35
N PHE A 169 28.01 -16.59 1.85
CA PHE A 169 27.52 -15.39 1.20
C PHE A 169 28.10 -15.23 -0.21
N PHE A 170 29.44 -15.33 -0.36
CA PHE A 170 30.08 -15.20 -1.67
C PHE A 170 29.65 -16.30 -2.65
N ARG A 171 29.46 -17.53 -2.16
CA ARG A 171 28.99 -18.65 -2.98
C ARG A 171 27.57 -18.41 -3.52
N THR A 172 26.72 -17.79 -2.73
CA THR A 172 25.30 -17.56 -3.10
C THR A 172 25.12 -16.35 -4.03
N HIS A 173 26.01 -15.33 -3.92
CA HIS A 173 25.84 -14.04 -4.61
C HIS A 173 26.78 -13.86 -5.80
N SER A 174 27.52 -14.90 -6.22
CA SER A 174 28.47 -14.80 -7.35
C SER A 174 28.15 -15.82 -8.41
N ASP A 175 28.37 -15.44 -9.69
CA ASP A 175 28.24 -16.32 -10.84
C ASP A 175 29.36 -17.36 -10.91
N ALA A 176 30.54 -17.02 -10.37
CA ALA A 176 31.68 -17.94 -10.25
C ALA A 176 32.46 -17.69 -8.97
N VAL A 177 32.97 -18.75 -8.37
CA VAL A 177 33.78 -18.70 -7.16
C VAL A 177 35.11 -19.38 -7.41
N LEU A 178 36.20 -18.67 -7.13
CA LEU A 178 37.58 -19.15 -7.23
C LEU A 178 38.11 -19.45 -5.83
N GLU A 179 38.41 -20.70 -5.57
CA GLU A 179 39.01 -21.17 -4.31
C GLU A 179 40.52 -21.14 -4.38
N ASN A 180 41.17 -20.48 -3.42
CA ASN A 180 42.63 -20.29 -3.40
C ASN A 180 43.25 -20.91 -2.13
N ASN A 181 43.08 -22.19 -1.95
CA ASN A 181 43.67 -22.94 -0.84
C ASN A 181 44.99 -23.67 -1.23
N GLY A 182 45.29 -23.72 -2.54
CA GLY A 182 46.44 -24.39 -3.09
C GLY A 182 47.51 -23.44 -3.62
N SER A 183 48.22 -23.88 -4.69
CA SER A 183 49.26 -23.07 -5.36
C SER A 183 48.65 -21.98 -6.23
N THR A 184 49.47 -20.96 -6.53
CA THR A 184 49.09 -19.92 -7.48
C THR A 184 48.77 -20.47 -8.87
N GLU A 185 49.43 -21.52 -9.30
CA GLU A 185 49.20 -22.16 -10.58
C GLU A 185 47.79 -22.80 -10.64
N MET A 186 47.33 -23.42 -9.58
CA MET A 186 45.99 -23.99 -9.47
C MET A 186 44.93 -22.88 -9.52
N LEU A 187 45.15 -21.77 -8.84
CA LEU A 187 44.24 -20.60 -8.89
C LEU A 187 44.14 -20.05 -10.31
N LEU A 188 45.25 -19.86 -11.00
CA LEU A 188 45.29 -19.34 -12.36
C LEU A 188 44.64 -20.31 -13.37
N ARG A 189 44.77 -21.61 -13.19
CA ARG A 189 44.08 -22.62 -13.98
C ARG A 189 42.55 -22.50 -13.80
N SER A 190 42.08 -22.36 -12.56
CA SER A 190 40.66 -22.16 -12.28
C SER A 190 40.16 -20.83 -12.86
N ALA A 191 40.98 -19.75 -12.76
CA ALA A 191 40.70 -18.46 -13.36
C ALA A 191 40.58 -18.53 -14.90
N GLY A 192 41.33 -19.41 -15.54
CA GLY A 192 41.24 -19.71 -16.98
C GLY A 192 39.86 -20.27 -17.37
N ASN A 193 39.29 -21.19 -16.60
CA ASN A 193 37.94 -21.69 -16.85
C ASN A 193 36.86 -20.56 -16.70
N VAL A 194 37.03 -19.70 -15.71
CA VAL A 194 36.13 -18.53 -15.51
C VAL A 194 36.31 -17.52 -16.64
N LEU A 195 37.53 -17.34 -17.13
CA LEU A 195 37.79 -16.47 -18.30
C LEU A 195 37.00 -16.92 -19.53
N GLU A 196 37.00 -18.21 -19.86
CA GLU A 196 36.24 -18.75 -21.00
C GLU A 196 34.73 -18.49 -20.81
N MET A 197 34.19 -18.67 -19.61
CA MET A 197 32.79 -18.32 -19.29
C MET A 197 32.50 -16.84 -19.54
N LEU A 198 33.37 -15.94 -19.08
CA LEU A 198 33.21 -14.50 -19.26
C LEU A 198 33.34 -14.09 -20.74
N LEU A 199 34.29 -14.66 -21.48
CA LEU A 199 34.45 -14.42 -22.89
C LEU A 199 33.24 -14.90 -23.69
N HIS A 200 32.67 -16.04 -23.34
CA HIS A 200 31.43 -16.53 -23.93
C HIS A 200 30.26 -15.57 -23.68
N ALA A 201 30.05 -15.15 -22.43
CA ALA A 201 29.01 -14.18 -22.07
C ALA A 201 29.19 -12.82 -22.77
N ALA A 202 30.43 -12.35 -22.86
CA ALA A 202 30.76 -11.10 -23.57
C ALA A 202 30.47 -11.20 -25.09
N ARG A 203 30.76 -12.36 -25.72
CA ARG A 203 30.44 -12.61 -27.15
C ARG A 203 28.92 -12.64 -27.36
N GLN A 204 28.17 -13.31 -26.51
CA GLN A 204 26.69 -13.32 -26.58
C GLN A 204 26.10 -11.90 -26.52
N MET A 205 26.62 -11.05 -25.65
CA MET A 205 26.21 -9.65 -25.55
C MET A 205 26.56 -8.85 -26.82
N GLN A 206 27.71 -9.13 -27.42
CA GLN A 206 28.13 -8.48 -28.67
C GLN A 206 27.34 -8.98 -29.89
N THR A 207 26.98 -10.26 -29.95
CA THR A 207 26.19 -10.83 -31.06
C THR A 207 24.78 -10.26 -31.07
N GLN A 208 24.15 -10.05 -29.91
CA GLN A 208 22.89 -9.32 -29.80
C GLN A 208 23.02 -7.87 -30.30
N SER A 209 24.15 -7.21 -30.06
CA SER A 209 24.43 -5.84 -30.49
C SER A 209 24.69 -5.70 -32.00
N VAL A 210 25.16 -6.75 -32.70
CA VAL A 210 25.46 -6.74 -34.15
C VAL A 210 24.19 -6.95 -34.97
N TYR A 211 23.23 -7.77 -34.50
CA TYR A 211 21.92 -7.91 -35.15
C TYR A 211 21.09 -6.62 -35.16
N GLU A 212 21.39 -5.66 -34.25
CA GLU A 212 20.71 -4.38 -34.14
C GLU A 212 21.31 -3.25 -35.01
N LYS A 213 22.46 -3.46 -35.67
CA LYS A 213 23.21 -2.38 -36.36
C LYS A 213 22.97 -2.24 -37.87
N GLU A 214 22.14 -3.04 -38.51
CA GLU A 214 21.97 -3.05 -39.95
C GLU A 214 20.69 -2.39 -40.51
N LYS A 215 19.95 -1.61 -39.72
CA LYS A 215 18.83 -0.77 -40.20
C LYS A 215 19.10 0.73 -39.97
N PRO A 216 18.63 1.65 -40.85
CA PRO A 216 18.80 3.09 -40.65
C PRO A 216 18.14 3.56 -39.36
N VAL A 217 18.88 4.33 -38.56
CA VAL A 217 18.52 4.72 -37.15
C VAL A 217 17.20 5.48 -37.04
N MET A 218 16.69 6.10 -38.09
CA MET A 218 15.41 6.83 -38.06
C MET A 218 14.17 5.94 -38.24
N GLU A 219 14.25 4.89 -39.07
CA GLU A 219 13.13 3.93 -39.21
C GLU A 219 13.06 2.95 -38.03
N GLN A 220 14.21 2.55 -37.47
CA GLN A 220 14.29 1.63 -36.35
C GLN A 220 13.66 2.20 -35.06
N ASN A 221 13.74 3.52 -34.82
CA ASN A 221 13.12 4.14 -33.64
C ASN A 221 11.58 4.22 -33.74
N SER A 222 11.03 4.38 -34.94
CA SER A 222 9.57 4.34 -35.16
C SER A 222 9.03 2.92 -35.01
N ASP A 223 9.69 1.94 -35.60
CA ASP A 223 9.32 0.52 -35.54
C ASP A 223 9.43 -0.02 -34.09
N LEU A 224 10.52 0.33 -33.39
CA LEU A 224 10.70 -0.05 -31.98
C LEU A 224 9.66 0.60 -31.07
N LYS A 225 9.32 1.86 -31.33
CA LYS A 225 8.28 2.57 -30.57
C LYS A 225 6.92 1.94 -30.83
N GLN A 226 6.57 1.68 -32.08
CA GLN A 226 5.33 1.00 -32.46
C GLN A 226 5.25 -0.42 -31.88
N LEU A 227 6.35 -1.19 -31.94
CA LEU A 227 6.40 -2.53 -31.35
C LEU A 227 6.25 -2.51 -29.84
N LYS A 228 6.85 -1.53 -29.14
CA LYS A 228 6.64 -1.34 -27.70
C LYS A 228 5.20 -0.94 -27.38
N GLU A 229 4.61 -0.05 -28.13
CA GLU A 229 3.22 0.36 -27.99
C GLU A 229 2.26 -0.81 -28.23
N GLN A 230 2.57 -1.68 -29.19
CA GLN A 230 1.77 -2.85 -29.53
C GLN A 230 1.90 -4.01 -28.52
N LEU A 231 3.10 -4.26 -27.98
CA LEU A 231 3.38 -5.47 -27.21
C LEU A 231 3.49 -5.23 -25.69
N LEU A 232 3.82 -4.02 -25.27
CA LEU A 232 4.05 -3.71 -23.86
C LEU A 232 2.92 -2.88 -23.29
N MET A 233 2.40 -3.33 -22.14
CA MET A 233 1.42 -2.55 -21.38
C MET A 233 2.02 -1.20 -20.98
N GLN A 234 1.33 -0.11 -21.32
CA GLN A 234 1.68 1.25 -20.97
C GLN A 234 0.79 1.72 -19.82
N LYS A 235 1.36 1.81 -18.59
CA LYS A 235 0.67 2.45 -17.48
C LYS A 235 0.86 3.97 -17.60
N LYS A 236 -0.22 4.74 -17.69
CA LYS A 236 -0.18 6.20 -17.75
C LYS A 236 -1.08 6.78 -16.66
N ASN A 237 -0.69 7.90 -16.11
CA ASN A 237 -1.56 8.68 -15.24
C ASN A 237 -2.83 9.06 -16.00
N ALA A 238 -3.99 8.85 -15.40
CA ALA A 238 -5.29 9.06 -16.05
C ALA A 238 -5.51 10.53 -16.45
N ALA A 239 -4.98 11.47 -15.70
CA ALA A 239 -5.06 12.89 -16.04
C ALA A 239 -4.34 13.24 -17.37
N LEU A 240 -3.45 12.39 -17.87
CA LEU A 240 -2.82 12.55 -19.20
C LEU A 240 -3.66 11.94 -20.34
N LEU A 241 -4.72 11.20 -20.01
CA LEU A 241 -5.59 10.53 -20.95
C LEU A 241 -6.96 11.21 -21.09
N LEU A 242 -7.32 12.04 -20.10
CA LEU A 242 -8.58 12.78 -20.03
C LEU A 242 -8.35 14.21 -20.51
N ASP A 243 -9.38 14.80 -21.10
CA ASP A 243 -9.46 16.23 -21.37
C ASP A 243 -9.95 17.01 -20.13
N ASP A 244 -9.85 18.34 -20.19
CA ASP A 244 -10.22 19.22 -19.09
C ASP A 244 -11.73 19.14 -18.73
N GLU A 245 -12.59 18.85 -19.72
CA GLU A 245 -14.04 18.70 -19.51
C GLU A 245 -14.34 17.44 -18.68
N LYS A 246 -13.69 16.33 -19.00
CA LYS A 246 -13.84 15.07 -18.25
C LYS A 246 -13.24 15.18 -16.86
N ILE A 247 -12.12 15.88 -16.68
CA ILE A 247 -11.55 16.17 -15.34
C ILE A 247 -12.55 16.99 -14.51
N ALA A 248 -13.16 18.02 -15.09
CA ALA A 248 -14.18 18.82 -14.40
C ALA A 248 -15.42 17.99 -14.03
N GLU A 249 -15.82 17.03 -14.85
CA GLU A 249 -16.88 16.08 -14.54
C GLU A 249 -16.51 15.16 -13.35
N CYS A 250 -15.26 14.69 -13.30
CA CYS A 250 -14.75 13.92 -12.15
C CYS A 250 -14.79 14.76 -10.86
N ASP A 251 -14.38 16.02 -10.93
CA ASP A 251 -14.42 16.94 -9.80
C ASP A 251 -15.86 17.19 -9.32
N ALA A 252 -16.79 17.44 -10.24
CA ALA A 252 -18.20 17.66 -9.92
C ALA A 252 -18.86 16.42 -9.29
N PHE A 253 -18.59 15.22 -9.80
CA PHE A 253 -19.06 13.96 -9.21
C PHE A 253 -18.57 13.80 -7.77
N CYS A 254 -17.33 14.19 -7.51
CA CYS A 254 -16.72 14.08 -6.20
C CYS A 254 -17.28 15.08 -5.18
N GLU A 255 -17.90 16.17 -5.60
CA GLU A 255 -18.63 17.07 -4.67
C GLU A 255 -19.84 16.36 -4.05
N ASP A 256 -20.57 15.57 -4.83
CA ASP A 256 -21.68 14.75 -4.31
C ASP A 256 -21.19 13.57 -3.49
N TYR A 257 -20.06 12.94 -3.86
CA TYR A 257 -19.42 11.94 -3.05
C TYR A 257 -18.98 12.46 -1.67
N LYS A 258 -18.41 13.67 -1.58
CA LYS A 258 -18.07 14.29 -0.29
C LYS A 258 -19.31 14.49 0.58
N LYS A 259 -20.45 14.84 -0.01
CA LYS A 259 -21.73 14.92 0.72
C LYS A 259 -22.15 13.56 1.26
N PHE A 260 -21.95 12.48 0.50
CA PHE A 260 -22.24 11.13 0.96
C PHE A 260 -21.37 10.75 2.17
N LEU A 261 -20.06 11.02 2.13
CA LEU A 261 -19.13 10.80 3.26
C LEU A 261 -19.55 11.59 4.51
N ASP A 262 -19.85 12.88 4.32
CA ASP A 262 -20.15 13.80 5.43
C ASP A 262 -21.49 13.49 6.10
N ASN A 263 -22.46 12.91 5.37
CA ASN A 263 -23.78 12.53 5.90
C ASN A 263 -23.87 11.05 6.29
N GLY A 264 -22.84 10.27 6.03
CA GLY A 264 -22.79 8.83 6.30
C GLY A 264 -21.57 8.44 7.14
N LYS A 265 -21.38 9.06 8.31
CA LYS A 265 -20.25 8.77 9.19
C LYS A 265 -20.31 7.36 9.81
N THR A 266 -21.50 6.82 9.95
CA THR A 266 -21.79 5.47 10.43
C THR A 266 -22.55 4.67 9.38
N GLU A 267 -22.56 3.35 9.48
CA GLU A 267 -23.32 2.50 8.56
C GLU A 267 -24.83 2.82 8.58
N ARG A 268 -25.37 3.23 9.73
CA ARG A 268 -26.78 3.66 9.86
C ARG A 268 -27.05 4.93 9.08
N GLU A 269 -26.19 5.91 9.20
CA GLU A 269 -26.31 7.18 8.50
C GLU A 269 -26.09 7.00 7.00
N ALA A 270 -25.10 6.21 6.60
CA ALA A 270 -24.85 5.88 5.19
C ALA A 270 -26.04 5.15 4.55
N ALA A 271 -26.62 4.17 5.24
CA ALA A 271 -27.83 3.48 4.77
C ALA A 271 -29.03 4.44 4.71
N ALA A 272 -29.23 5.29 5.70
CA ALA A 272 -30.34 6.26 5.72
C ALA A 272 -30.19 7.30 4.59
N TYR A 273 -28.97 7.80 4.37
CA TYR A 273 -28.69 8.75 3.31
C TYR A 273 -28.84 8.12 1.92
N ALA A 274 -28.34 6.91 1.71
CA ALA A 274 -28.53 6.13 0.49
C ALA A 274 -30.03 5.89 0.20
N ALA A 275 -30.81 5.50 1.21
CA ALA A 275 -32.26 5.32 1.08
C ALA A 275 -32.98 6.63 0.68
N SER A 276 -32.51 7.77 1.19
CA SER A 276 -33.06 9.10 0.82
C SER A 276 -32.78 9.43 -0.65
N LEU A 277 -31.58 9.14 -1.16
CA LEU A 277 -31.20 9.32 -2.56
C LEU A 277 -32.01 8.39 -3.48
N LEU A 278 -32.14 7.12 -3.12
CA LEU A 278 -32.98 6.15 -3.85
C LEU A 278 -34.42 6.62 -3.94
N LYS A 279 -35.02 7.04 -2.82
CA LYS A 279 -36.39 7.57 -2.79
C LYS A 279 -36.55 8.80 -3.68
N SER A 280 -35.59 9.72 -3.64
CA SER A 280 -35.60 10.95 -4.45
C SER A 280 -35.48 10.64 -5.96
N ALA A 281 -34.85 9.54 -6.32
CA ALA A 281 -34.72 9.06 -7.71
C ALA A 281 -35.88 8.13 -8.15
N GLY A 282 -36.95 8.03 -7.35
CA GLY A 282 -38.15 7.29 -7.71
C GLY A 282 -38.11 5.79 -7.38
N PHE A 283 -37.14 5.34 -6.62
CA PHE A 283 -37.15 3.95 -6.10
C PHE A 283 -38.23 3.82 -5.01
N ARG A 284 -38.96 2.73 -5.03
CA ARG A 284 -39.94 2.39 -4.01
C ARG A 284 -39.40 1.34 -3.03
N LEU A 285 -39.76 1.48 -1.76
CA LEU A 285 -39.51 0.44 -0.79
C LEU A 285 -40.34 -0.79 -1.18
N TRP A 286 -39.67 -1.92 -1.39
CA TRP A 286 -40.27 -3.18 -1.83
C TRP A 286 -40.22 -4.20 -0.71
N LYS A 287 -41.30 -4.97 -0.61
CA LYS A 287 -41.44 -6.07 0.35
C LYS A 287 -41.82 -7.35 -0.42
N SER A 288 -41.47 -8.50 0.14
CA SER A 288 -41.87 -9.80 -0.37
C SER A 288 -43.38 -9.86 -0.64
N GLY A 289 -43.76 -10.27 -1.85
CA GLY A 289 -45.15 -10.32 -2.30
C GLY A 289 -45.68 -9.04 -2.95
N ASP A 290 -44.98 -7.92 -2.90
CA ASP A 290 -45.33 -6.73 -3.66
C ASP A 290 -45.14 -7.00 -5.17
N PRO A 291 -46.03 -6.51 -6.04
CA PRO A 291 -45.90 -6.69 -7.48
C PRO A 291 -44.63 -5.97 -7.99
N VAL A 292 -43.94 -6.60 -8.94
CA VAL A 292 -42.74 -6.07 -9.58
C VAL A 292 -42.68 -6.47 -11.05
N GLN A 293 -42.23 -5.57 -11.92
CA GLN A 293 -42.13 -5.76 -13.36
C GLN A 293 -40.87 -5.10 -13.93
N ALA A 294 -40.56 -5.40 -15.18
CA ALA A 294 -39.46 -4.78 -15.92
C ALA A 294 -39.57 -3.25 -15.90
N GLY A 295 -38.43 -2.58 -15.63
CA GLY A 295 -38.31 -1.12 -15.47
C GLY A 295 -38.59 -0.59 -14.06
N ASP A 296 -39.11 -1.42 -13.14
CA ASP A 296 -39.33 -1.00 -11.76
C ASP A 296 -37.98 -0.69 -11.04
N LYS A 297 -37.99 0.37 -10.22
CA LYS A 297 -36.91 0.78 -9.34
C LYS A 297 -37.32 0.45 -7.90
N ILE A 298 -36.64 -0.51 -7.28
CA ILE A 298 -37.00 -1.03 -5.96
C ILE A 298 -35.81 -1.03 -5.00
N TYR A 299 -36.07 -0.92 -3.71
CA TYR A 299 -35.06 -1.11 -2.68
C TYR A 299 -35.66 -1.72 -1.42
N SER A 300 -34.80 -2.32 -0.61
CA SER A 300 -35.12 -2.87 0.71
C SER A 300 -34.02 -2.48 1.70
N VAL A 301 -34.40 -2.22 2.95
CA VAL A 301 -33.48 -1.83 4.03
C VAL A 301 -33.47 -2.90 5.11
N ASN A 302 -32.29 -3.39 5.44
CA ASN A 302 -32.12 -4.36 6.51
C ASN A 302 -31.71 -3.68 7.82
N ARG A 303 -32.60 -3.63 8.79
CA ARG A 303 -32.37 -3.13 10.16
C ARG A 303 -31.77 -1.72 10.22
N GLY A 304 -31.94 -0.91 9.16
CA GLY A 304 -31.36 0.42 9.08
C GLY A 304 -29.85 0.46 8.87
N LYS A 305 -29.19 -0.65 8.49
CA LYS A 305 -27.72 -0.76 8.40
C LYS A 305 -27.22 -1.33 7.07
N ALA A 306 -28.08 -1.92 6.27
CA ALA A 306 -27.75 -2.44 4.95
C ALA A 306 -28.88 -2.21 3.97
N ILE A 307 -28.56 -2.10 2.67
CA ILE A 307 -29.51 -1.85 1.59
C ILE A 307 -29.26 -2.84 0.47
N VAL A 308 -30.35 -3.32 -0.13
CA VAL A 308 -30.36 -3.90 -1.46
C VAL A 308 -31.29 -3.05 -2.34
N ALA A 309 -30.79 -2.60 -3.48
CA ALA A 309 -31.57 -1.83 -4.44
C ALA A 309 -31.43 -2.43 -5.84
N ALA A 310 -32.50 -2.36 -6.64
CA ALA A 310 -32.50 -2.93 -7.98
C ALA A 310 -33.27 -2.06 -8.97
N VAL A 311 -32.77 -2.02 -10.21
CA VAL A 311 -33.52 -1.61 -11.42
C VAL A 311 -33.78 -2.87 -12.21
N ILE A 312 -35.05 -3.22 -12.38
CA ILE A 312 -35.45 -4.48 -13.00
C ILE A 312 -35.23 -4.41 -14.52
N GLY A 313 -34.50 -5.37 -15.03
CA GLY A 313 -34.15 -5.46 -16.45
C GLY A 313 -35.30 -5.88 -17.35
N THR A 314 -35.07 -5.77 -18.65
CA THR A 314 -36.04 -6.22 -19.68
C THR A 314 -35.94 -7.70 -19.99
N ASP A 315 -34.78 -8.33 -19.78
CA ASP A 315 -34.56 -9.75 -19.95
C ASP A 315 -35.16 -10.55 -18.78
N PRO A 316 -35.52 -11.82 -19.01
CA PRO A 316 -35.97 -12.73 -17.96
C PRO A 316 -34.92 -12.80 -16.82
N LEU A 317 -35.36 -12.75 -15.56
CA LEU A 317 -34.50 -12.72 -14.40
C LEU A 317 -33.55 -13.93 -14.32
N GLU A 318 -33.95 -15.09 -14.83
CA GLU A 318 -33.11 -16.30 -14.92
C GLU A 318 -31.86 -16.16 -15.80
N THR A 319 -31.76 -15.12 -16.64
CA THR A 319 -30.56 -14.83 -17.42
C THR A 319 -29.44 -14.23 -16.55
N GLY A 320 -29.74 -13.98 -15.28
CA GLY A 320 -28.81 -13.45 -14.29
C GLY A 320 -28.90 -11.93 -14.11
N ILE A 321 -28.29 -11.45 -13.02
CA ILE A 321 -28.23 -10.03 -12.67
C ILE A 321 -26.84 -9.46 -12.86
N ARG A 322 -26.75 -8.12 -12.92
CA ARG A 322 -25.53 -7.35 -12.78
C ARG A 322 -25.48 -6.80 -11.37
N LEU A 323 -24.64 -7.39 -10.55
CA LEU A 323 -24.52 -7.10 -9.12
C LEU A 323 -23.30 -6.25 -8.83
N SER A 324 -23.44 -5.13 -8.11
CA SER A 324 -22.36 -4.41 -7.46
C SER A 324 -22.56 -4.50 -5.94
N ALA A 325 -21.52 -4.90 -5.22
CA ALA A 325 -21.57 -5.04 -3.76
C ALA A 325 -20.43 -4.27 -3.12
N ALA A 326 -20.74 -3.47 -2.12
CA ALA A 326 -19.79 -2.66 -1.35
C ALA A 326 -20.21 -2.62 0.11
N HIS A 327 -19.29 -2.28 1.02
CA HIS A 327 -19.66 -2.09 2.42
C HIS A 327 -19.77 -0.61 2.80
N ILE A 328 -20.44 -0.32 3.92
CA ILE A 328 -20.70 1.04 4.38
C ILE A 328 -20.29 1.26 5.85
N ASP A 329 -19.86 0.22 6.56
CA ASP A 329 -19.18 0.33 7.85
C ASP A 329 -17.70 0.74 7.61
N SER A 330 -17.07 1.26 8.64
CA SER A 330 -15.66 1.68 8.63
C SER A 330 -15.06 1.55 10.02
N PRO A 331 -13.72 1.42 10.15
CA PRO A 331 -13.06 1.33 11.45
C PRO A 331 -13.35 2.56 12.33
N ARG A 332 -13.61 2.32 13.63
CA ARG A 332 -14.05 3.35 14.57
C ARG A 332 -13.85 2.94 16.04
N LEU A 333 -14.33 3.77 16.96
CA LEU A 333 -14.35 3.46 18.39
C LEU A 333 -15.81 3.37 18.88
N ASP A 334 -16.30 2.17 19.15
CA ASP A 334 -17.63 1.98 19.73
C ASP A 334 -17.61 2.21 21.24
N LEU A 335 -18.63 2.86 21.79
CA LEU A 335 -18.79 2.93 23.24
C LEU A 335 -19.14 1.56 23.81
N LYS A 336 -18.54 1.22 24.96
CA LYS A 336 -18.93 -0.01 25.72
C LYS A 336 -20.33 0.15 26.29
N GLN A 337 -20.95 -0.95 26.73
CA GLN A 337 -22.31 -0.95 27.28
C GLN A 337 -22.46 -0.11 28.58
N CYS A 338 -21.43 -0.06 29.43
CA CYS A 338 -21.35 0.83 30.56
C CYS A 338 -20.15 1.77 30.35
N PRO A 339 -20.29 2.82 29.49
CA PRO A 339 -19.13 3.56 29.05
C PRO A 339 -18.73 4.66 30.04
N LEU A 340 -19.68 5.28 30.73
CA LEU A 340 -19.46 6.51 31.50
C LEU A 340 -18.84 6.22 32.86
N TYR A 341 -17.72 6.87 33.13
CA TYR A 341 -17.08 6.86 34.45
C TYR A 341 -16.39 8.19 34.73
N GLU A 342 -16.13 8.45 35.97
CA GLU A 342 -15.32 9.56 36.47
C GLU A 342 -14.09 9.02 37.16
N ASP A 343 -12.95 9.62 36.90
CA ASP A 343 -11.71 9.38 37.63
C ASP A 343 -10.98 10.71 37.80
N ASN A 344 -10.59 11.03 39.02
CA ASN A 344 -9.86 12.27 39.34
C ASN A 344 -10.52 13.54 38.75
N GLU A 345 -11.83 13.68 38.89
CA GLU A 345 -12.65 14.79 38.40
C GLU A 345 -12.62 14.97 36.87
N LEU A 346 -12.33 13.93 36.15
CA LEU A 346 -12.49 13.86 34.69
C LEU A 346 -13.56 12.82 34.36
N ALA A 347 -14.53 13.20 33.53
CA ALA A 347 -15.50 12.25 32.98
C ALA A 347 -14.99 11.71 31.67
N LEU A 348 -15.08 10.39 31.50
CA LEU A 348 -14.61 9.67 30.32
C LEU A 348 -15.65 8.64 29.86
N PHE A 349 -15.62 8.33 28.55
CA PHE A 349 -16.27 7.15 27.99
C PHE A 349 -15.28 6.04 27.69
N LYS A 350 -15.56 4.82 28.13
CA LYS A 350 -14.84 3.62 27.71
C LYS A 350 -15.26 3.20 26.31
N THR A 351 -14.26 2.87 25.49
CA THR A 351 -14.50 2.41 24.13
C THR A 351 -13.98 1.00 23.87
N HIS A 352 -14.44 0.41 22.79
CA HIS A 352 -13.88 -0.75 22.13
C HIS A 352 -13.64 -0.40 20.66
N TYR A 353 -12.43 -0.60 20.14
CA TYR A 353 -12.19 -0.35 18.71
C TYR A 353 -12.89 -1.40 17.83
N TYR A 354 -13.34 -0.95 16.67
CA TYR A 354 -14.01 -1.73 15.64
C TYR A 354 -13.12 -1.77 14.40
N GLY A 355 -12.94 -2.96 13.77
CA GLY A 355 -12.08 -3.16 12.62
C GLY A 355 -10.58 -3.14 12.91
N GLY A 356 -9.78 -3.13 11.87
CA GLY A 356 -8.33 -3.25 11.92
C GLY A 356 -7.62 -1.90 12.00
N ILE A 357 -7.48 -1.29 13.19
CA ILE A 357 -6.86 0.03 13.36
C ILE A 357 -5.42 0.00 13.87
N LYS A 358 -4.64 1.00 13.50
CA LYS A 358 -3.41 1.40 14.21
C LYS A 358 -3.78 2.35 15.34
N LYS A 359 -3.92 1.84 16.58
CA LYS A 359 -4.47 2.56 17.70
C LYS A 359 -3.83 3.93 17.98
N TYR A 360 -2.53 4.09 17.73
CA TYR A 360 -1.83 5.37 17.92
C TYR A 360 -2.34 6.51 17.02
N GLN A 361 -2.96 6.18 15.87
CA GLN A 361 -3.52 7.17 14.96
C GLN A 361 -4.82 7.78 15.49
N TRP A 362 -5.47 7.14 16.47
CA TRP A 362 -6.76 7.54 17.04
C TRP A 362 -6.62 8.38 18.30
N THR A 363 -5.41 8.69 18.74
CA THR A 363 -5.14 9.59 19.85
C THR A 363 -4.99 11.04 19.38
N VAL A 364 -5.25 12.00 20.28
CA VAL A 364 -5.05 13.46 20.14
C VAL A 364 -5.64 14.10 18.87
N LEU A 365 -6.74 13.54 18.39
CA LEU A 365 -7.50 14.12 17.28
C LEU A 365 -8.94 14.41 17.72
N PRO A 366 -9.61 15.40 17.11
CA PRO A 366 -11.02 15.67 17.39
C PRO A 366 -11.89 14.51 16.91
N LEU A 367 -12.76 14.03 17.80
CA LEU A 367 -13.73 12.99 17.52
C LEU A 367 -15.15 13.51 17.73
N ALA A 368 -16.06 13.11 16.87
CA ALA A 368 -17.50 13.30 16.97
C ALA A 368 -18.15 12.01 17.52
N LEU A 369 -19.33 12.13 18.10
CA LEU A 369 -20.10 11.01 18.61
C LEU A 369 -21.40 10.87 17.82
N HIS A 370 -21.60 9.73 17.20
CA HIS A 370 -22.76 9.39 16.38
C HIS A 370 -23.47 8.13 16.88
N GLY A 371 -24.71 7.94 16.46
CA GLY A 371 -25.42 6.68 16.67
C GLY A 371 -26.84 6.83 17.19
N VAL A 372 -27.31 5.78 17.87
CA VAL A 372 -28.69 5.70 18.37
C VAL A 372 -28.74 5.08 19.76
N ILE A 373 -29.63 5.60 20.57
CA ILE A 373 -29.98 5.05 21.89
C ILE A 373 -31.45 4.63 21.83
N ILE A 374 -31.74 3.39 22.20
CA ILE A 374 -33.13 2.92 22.35
C ILE A 374 -33.49 2.97 23.81
N LYS A 375 -34.41 3.87 24.16
CA LYS A 375 -34.86 4.03 25.56
C LYS A 375 -35.75 2.87 25.98
N LYS A 376 -35.97 2.76 27.27
CA LYS A 376 -36.76 1.69 27.90
C LYS A 376 -38.23 1.64 27.40
N ASP A 377 -38.76 2.77 26.95
CA ASP A 377 -40.08 2.85 26.33
C ASP A 377 -40.13 2.47 24.85
N GLY A 378 -38.97 2.07 24.27
CA GLY A 378 -38.82 1.71 22.87
C GLY A 378 -38.59 2.90 21.94
N SER A 379 -38.61 4.13 22.45
CA SER A 379 -38.30 5.30 21.64
C SER A 379 -36.81 5.39 21.27
N ALA A 380 -36.52 5.80 20.02
CA ALA A 380 -35.15 5.96 19.52
C ALA A 380 -34.70 7.43 19.67
N VAL A 381 -33.51 7.62 20.19
CA VAL A 381 -32.82 8.92 20.26
C VAL A 381 -31.58 8.87 19.37
N HIS A 382 -31.55 9.69 18.33
CA HIS A 382 -30.39 9.81 17.47
C HIS A 382 -29.39 10.82 18.03
N ILE A 383 -28.14 10.43 18.06
CA ILE A 383 -27.01 11.26 18.53
C ILE A 383 -26.14 11.59 17.36
N SER A 384 -25.83 12.88 17.20
CA SER A 384 -24.80 13.40 16.31
C SER A 384 -24.26 14.68 16.97
N ILE A 385 -23.02 14.62 17.45
CA ILE A 385 -22.38 15.71 18.21
C ILE A 385 -20.93 15.83 17.73
N GLY A 386 -20.51 17.04 17.37
CA GLY A 386 -19.12 17.33 17.02
C GLY A 386 -18.87 17.59 15.54
N GLU A 387 -19.93 17.63 14.73
CA GLU A 387 -19.82 17.94 13.29
C GLU A 387 -19.91 19.42 12.96
N ASN A 388 -20.57 20.20 13.80
CA ASN A 388 -20.71 21.65 13.63
C ASN A 388 -19.68 22.40 14.48
N GLU A 389 -19.19 23.54 13.98
CA GLU A 389 -18.18 24.37 14.66
C GLU A 389 -18.62 24.84 16.08
N ASN A 390 -19.92 24.93 16.33
CA ASN A 390 -20.49 25.34 17.63
C ASN A 390 -20.72 24.15 18.60
N GLU A 391 -20.45 22.92 18.16
CA GLU A 391 -20.60 21.73 18.98
C GLU A 391 -19.29 21.32 19.65
N PRO A 392 -19.35 20.70 20.83
CA PRO A 392 -18.14 20.15 21.45
C PRO A 392 -17.63 18.93 20.65
N VAL A 393 -16.32 18.76 20.59
CA VAL A 393 -15.65 17.55 20.13
C VAL A 393 -15.05 16.81 21.31
N PHE A 394 -14.70 15.55 21.12
CA PHE A 394 -14.09 14.66 22.08
C PHE A 394 -12.70 14.26 21.61
N CYS A 395 -11.88 13.71 22.51
CA CYS A 395 -10.58 13.15 22.11
C CYS A 395 -10.13 12.03 23.04
N VAL A 396 -9.29 11.16 22.52
CA VAL A 396 -8.46 10.26 23.31
C VAL A 396 -7.17 10.99 23.63
N THR A 397 -6.82 11.14 24.90
CA THR A 397 -5.57 11.79 25.32
C THR A 397 -4.37 10.87 25.15
N ASP A 398 -3.17 11.43 25.06
CA ASP A 398 -1.92 10.69 25.05
C ASP A 398 -0.90 11.35 25.99
N LEU A 399 0.16 10.61 26.33
CA LEU A 399 1.21 11.11 27.22
C LEU A 399 2.11 12.11 26.50
N LEU A 400 2.51 13.15 27.23
CA LEU A 400 3.59 14.03 26.74
C LEU A 400 4.93 13.26 26.70
N PRO A 401 5.89 13.66 25.82
CA PRO A 401 7.14 12.92 25.64
C PRO A 401 7.94 12.71 26.95
N HIS A 402 7.90 13.66 27.88
CA HIS A 402 8.63 13.57 29.13
C HIS A 402 8.11 12.52 30.11
N LEU A 403 6.85 12.09 29.98
CA LEU A 403 6.24 11.04 30.77
C LEU A 403 6.09 9.71 30.02
N ALA A 404 6.41 9.67 28.74
CA ALA A 404 6.21 8.54 27.85
C ALA A 404 7.36 7.51 27.83
N GLN A 405 8.34 7.58 28.75
CA GLN A 405 9.56 6.74 28.71
C GLN A 405 9.28 5.23 28.66
N GLU A 406 8.25 4.75 29.33
CA GLU A 406 7.86 3.35 29.29
C GLU A 406 6.94 3.04 28.09
N GLN A 407 6.13 4.00 27.67
CA GLN A 407 5.26 3.86 26.51
C GLN A 407 6.06 3.70 25.22
N VAL A 408 7.14 4.50 25.01
CA VAL A 408 7.97 4.44 23.81
C VAL A 408 8.80 3.16 23.67
N LYS A 409 8.95 2.39 24.77
CA LYS A 409 9.61 1.07 24.72
C LYS A 409 8.66 -0.03 24.26
N ARG A 410 7.35 0.21 24.21
CA ARG A 410 6.37 -0.75 23.71
C ARG A 410 6.53 -0.93 22.19
N THR A 411 6.13 -2.08 21.67
CA THR A 411 6.02 -2.23 20.21
C THR A 411 4.96 -1.28 19.66
N LEU A 412 5.06 -0.88 18.40
CA LEU A 412 4.10 0.04 17.78
C LEU A 412 2.64 -0.41 17.94
N GLY A 413 2.37 -1.71 17.80
CA GLY A 413 1.03 -2.28 17.98
C GLY A 413 0.53 -2.23 19.43
N GLN A 414 1.42 -2.06 20.41
CA GLN A 414 1.14 -1.99 21.84
C GLN A 414 1.41 -0.59 22.41
N GLY A 415 1.87 0.35 21.59
CA GLY A 415 2.17 1.72 22.00
C GLY A 415 0.99 2.37 22.71
N ILE A 416 -0.19 2.20 22.12
CA ILE A 416 -1.50 2.46 22.75
C ILE A 416 -2.23 1.13 22.90
N LYS A 417 -2.70 0.83 24.12
CA LYS A 417 -3.52 -0.36 24.39
C LYS A 417 -4.99 -0.07 24.09
N GLY A 418 -5.79 -1.10 23.77
CA GLY A 418 -7.22 -0.94 23.53
C GLY A 418 -7.97 -0.30 24.71
N GLU A 419 -7.63 -0.68 25.94
CA GLU A 419 -8.22 -0.10 27.16
C GLU A 419 -7.72 1.34 27.48
N GLU A 420 -6.74 1.86 26.75
CA GLU A 420 -6.26 3.24 26.85
C GLU A 420 -7.01 4.20 25.89
N LEU A 421 -7.86 3.67 24.99
CA LEU A 421 -8.68 4.45 24.06
C LEU A 421 -9.97 4.96 24.73
N ASN A 422 -9.83 5.81 25.73
CA ASN A 422 -10.97 6.39 26.46
C ASN A 422 -11.20 7.84 26.00
N LEU A 423 -12.45 8.20 25.70
CA LEU A 423 -12.82 9.54 25.29
C LEU A 423 -12.94 10.47 26.49
N LEU A 424 -12.18 11.55 26.50
CA LEU A 424 -12.37 12.63 27.47
C LEU A 424 -13.60 13.45 27.07
N ILE A 425 -14.57 13.57 28.00
CA ILE A 425 -15.88 14.18 27.73
C ILE A 425 -16.26 15.33 28.68
N GLY A 426 -15.54 15.52 29.79
CA GLY A 426 -15.86 16.61 30.71
C GLY A 426 -14.96 16.71 31.93
N SER A 427 -14.96 17.90 32.56
CA SER A 427 -14.13 18.20 33.74
C SER A 427 -14.77 19.18 34.72
N ARG A 428 -16.00 19.66 34.48
CA ARG A 428 -16.67 20.57 35.40
C ARG A 428 -17.69 19.84 36.25
N PRO A 429 -17.52 19.84 37.60
CA PRO A 429 -18.44 19.16 38.47
C PRO A 429 -19.81 19.86 38.55
N PHE A 430 -20.81 19.11 38.94
CA PHE A 430 -22.06 19.66 39.46
C PHE A 430 -21.73 20.51 40.69
N ARG A 431 -22.34 21.68 40.82
CA ARG A 431 -22.09 22.59 41.95
C ARG A 431 -22.75 22.07 43.23
N SER A 432 -22.01 21.24 43.94
CA SER A 432 -22.39 20.70 45.27
C SER A 432 -21.12 20.42 46.06
N ASP A 433 -21.16 20.60 47.34
CA ASP A 433 -20.09 20.22 48.26
C ASP A 433 -20.35 18.79 48.84
N GLU A 434 -21.42 18.15 48.42
CA GLU A 434 -21.80 16.83 48.91
C GLU A 434 -21.82 15.81 47.74
N GLY A 435 -21.22 14.63 47.97
CA GLY A 435 -21.25 13.51 47.07
C GLY A 435 -19.95 13.30 46.27
N SER A 436 -19.90 12.18 45.56
CA SER A 436 -18.83 11.79 44.61
C SER A 436 -19.36 11.78 43.18
N GLU A 437 -18.49 11.64 42.20
CA GLU A 437 -18.83 11.57 40.74
C GLU A 437 -19.62 12.81 40.26
N LEU A 438 -19.27 14.00 40.73
CA LEU A 438 -19.99 15.24 40.42
C LEU A 438 -19.80 15.68 38.98
N VAL A 439 -18.68 15.35 38.35
CA VAL A 439 -18.44 15.63 36.90
C VAL A 439 -19.31 14.69 36.05
N LYS A 440 -19.34 13.40 36.38
CA LYS A 440 -20.22 12.41 35.76
C LYS A 440 -21.70 12.81 35.88
N LEU A 441 -22.12 13.24 37.07
CA LEU A 441 -23.47 13.74 37.28
C LEU A 441 -23.80 14.94 36.42
N ARG A 442 -22.87 15.88 36.27
CA ARG A 442 -23.06 17.06 35.39
C ARG A 442 -23.18 16.68 33.94
N ILE A 443 -22.37 15.74 33.45
CA ILE A 443 -22.47 15.23 32.06
C ILE A 443 -23.82 14.54 31.87
N MET A 444 -24.25 13.68 32.81
CA MET A 444 -25.55 13.03 32.72
C MET A 444 -26.71 14.02 32.75
N GLN A 445 -26.60 15.09 33.54
CA GLN A 445 -27.60 16.18 33.52
C GLN A 445 -27.70 16.82 32.12
N ILE A 446 -26.58 17.17 31.50
CA ILE A 446 -26.53 17.76 30.15
C ILE A 446 -27.18 16.82 29.12
N LEU A 447 -26.84 15.54 29.18
CA LEU A 447 -27.39 14.54 28.28
C LEU A 447 -28.88 14.31 28.51
N HIS A 448 -29.30 14.34 29.75
CA HIS A 448 -30.73 14.25 30.12
C HIS A 448 -31.52 15.47 29.63
N GLU A 449 -31.01 16.67 29.86
CA GLU A 449 -31.66 17.91 29.45
C GLU A 449 -31.80 17.99 27.91
N LYS A 450 -30.79 17.54 27.17
CA LYS A 450 -30.76 17.62 25.69
C LYS A 450 -31.51 16.46 25.02
N TYR A 451 -31.36 15.24 25.52
CA TYR A 451 -31.80 14.01 24.85
C TYR A 451 -32.80 13.17 25.66
N GLY A 452 -33.08 13.53 26.92
CA GLY A 452 -33.99 12.80 27.79
C GLY A 452 -33.51 11.38 28.15
N ILE A 453 -32.19 11.15 28.16
CA ILE A 453 -31.57 9.85 28.47
C ILE A 453 -31.06 9.81 29.89
N THR A 454 -30.98 8.60 30.44
CA THR A 454 -30.36 8.26 31.72
C THR A 454 -29.13 7.37 31.50
N GLU A 455 -28.35 7.12 32.53
CA GLU A 455 -27.18 6.23 32.42
C GLU A 455 -27.56 4.81 32.00
N GLU A 456 -28.72 4.29 32.45
CA GLU A 456 -29.22 2.96 32.05
C GLU A 456 -29.48 2.85 30.53
N ASP A 457 -29.80 3.96 29.85
CA ASP A 457 -30.08 3.95 28.40
C ASP A 457 -28.85 3.64 27.55
N PHE A 458 -27.63 3.79 28.09
CA PHE A 458 -26.41 3.33 27.42
C PHE A 458 -26.37 1.82 27.22
N LEU A 459 -27.06 1.03 28.02
CA LEU A 459 -27.13 -0.43 27.87
C LEU A 459 -27.74 -0.88 26.55
N SER A 460 -28.54 -0.03 25.92
CA SER A 460 -29.21 -0.25 24.64
C SER A 460 -28.82 0.83 23.61
N ALA A 461 -27.60 1.31 23.70
CA ALA A 461 -27.02 2.27 22.75
C ALA A 461 -26.08 1.60 21.74
N GLU A 462 -26.07 2.09 20.54
CA GLU A 462 -25.02 1.94 19.54
C GLU A 462 -24.46 3.33 19.27
N LEU A 463 -23.35 3.67 19.94
CA LEU A 463 -22.69 4.98 19.85
C LEU A 463 -21.25 4.79 19.42
N GLU A 464 -20.88 5.53 18.42
CA GLU A 464 -19.63 5.43 17.68
C GLU A 464 -18.89 6.76 17.72
N ALA A 465 -17.62 6.73 18.13
CA ALA A 465 -16.74 7.89 18.02
C ALA A 465 -15.94 7.78 16.74
N VAL A 466 -16.10 8.79 15.91
CA VAL A 466 -15.50 8.91 14.57
C VAL A 466 -14.77 10.24 14.43
N PRO A 467 -13.83 10.39 13.48
CA PRO A 467 -13.18 11.67 13.24
C PRO A 467 -14.18 12.81 12.96
N ALA A 468 -14.07 13.89 13.73
CA ALA A 468 -14.89 15.07 13.57
C ALA A 468 -14.49 15.87 12.32
N GLY A 469 -15.46 16.53 11.71
CA GLY A 469 -15.26 17.41 10.58
C GLY A 469 -15.54 16.75 9.23
N LYS A 470 -15.48 17.59 8.18
CA LYS A 470 -15.90 17.22 6.83
C LYS A 470 -14.74 16.75 5.98
N SER A 471 -15.06 15.93 4.97
CA SER A 471 -14.15 15.60 3.88
C SER A 471 -13.73 16.84 3.11
N ARG A 472 -12.47 16.88 2.64
CA ARG A 472 -11.88 18.05 1.96
C ARG A 472 -11.05 17.66 0.76
N ASP A 473 -10.95 18.58 -0.19
CA ASP A 473 -9.93 18.47 -1.23
C ASP A 473 -8.53 18.48 -0.60
N LEU A 474 -7.66 17.63 -1.08
CA LEU A 474 -6.29 17.45 -0.59
C LEU A 474 -5.29 17.67 -1.72
N GLY A 475 -4.14 18.28 -1.38
CA GLY A 475 -3.09 18.66 -2.32
C GLY A 475 -3.28 20.08 -2.87
N PHE A 476 -2.20 20.67 -3.37
CA PHE A 476 -2.22 22.02 -3.93
C PHE A 476 -3.10 22.14 -5.19
N ASP A 477 -3.15 21.06 -5.96
CA ASP A 477 -3.93 20.93 -7.19
C ASP A 477 -5.38 20.48 -6.94
N ARG A 478 -5.73 20.14 -5.68
CA ARG A 478 -7.05 19.67 -5.26
C ARG A 478 -7.54 18.40 -5.99
N SER A 479 -6.62 17.60 -6.48
CA SER A 479 -6.88 16.37 -7.25
C SER A 479 -7.33 15.18 -6.40
N MET A 480 -7.17 15.30 -5.07
CA MET A 480 -7.48 14.24 -4.12
C MET A 480 -8.53 14.67 -3.11
N ILE A 481 -9.09 13.70 -2.41
CA ILE A 481 -10.02 13.91 -1.29
C ILE A 481 -9.40 13.27 -0.06
N GLY A 482 -9.29 14.02 1.03
CA GLY A 482 -8.99 13.50 2.36
C GLY A 482 -10.25 13.48 3.21
N GLY A 483 -10.54 12.33 3.81
CA GLY A 483 -11.73 12.12 4.62
C GLY A 483 -11.65 10.86 5.46
N TYR A 484 -12.63 10.67 6.32
CA TYR A 484 -12.82 9.44 7.10
C TYR A 484 -13.80 8.51 6.39
N GLY A 485 -13.46 7.23 6.34
CA GLY A 485 -14.33 6.17 5.85
C GLY A 485 -14.42 6.12 4.33
N HIS A 486 -13.34 6.45 3.62
CA HIS A 486 -13.22 6.10 2.21
C HIS A 486 -13.33 4.59 2.04
N ASP A 487 -12.81 3.82 2.95
CA ASP A 487 -13.00 2.39 3.10
C ASP A 487 -14.35 2.10 3.78
N ASP A 488 -15.40 1.59 3.07
CA ASP A 488 -15.47 1.42 1.62
C ASP A 488 -16.56 2.30 0.99
N ARG A 489 -16.88 3.44 1.63
CA ARG A 489 -17.90 4.37 1.09
C ARG A 489 -17.50 4.95 -0.27
N VAL A 490 -16.19 4.89 -0.60
CA VAL A 490 -15.68 5.35 -1.91
C VAL A 490 -16.06 4.41 -3.05
N CYS A 491 -16.37 3.14 -2.78
CA CYS A 491 -16.94 2.22 -3.77
C CYS A 491 -18.47 2.12 -3.62
N ALA A 492 -18.98 2.23 -2.39
CA ALA A 492 -20.41 2.20 -2.12
C ALA A 492 -21.17 3.34 -2.79
N TYR A 493 -20.64 4.57 -2.77
CA TYR A 493 -21.27 5.70 -3.44
C TYR A 493 -21.26 5.57 -4.99
N PRO A 494 -20.15 5.22 -5.66
CA PRO A 494 -20.15 4.87 -7.08
C PRO A 494 -21.15 3.78 -7.46
N ALA A 495 -21.28 2.71 -6.67
CA ALA A 495 -22.27 1.64 -6.91
C ALA A 495 -23.69 2.18 -6.83
N LEU A 496 -24.00 2.97 -5.80
CA LEU A 496 -25.30 3.63 -5.66
C LEU A 496 -25.56 4.62 -6.81
N ALA A 497 -24.60 5.48 -7.13
CA ALA A 497 -24.72 6.52 -8.15
C ALA A 497 -24.92 5.89 -9.55
N ALA A 498 -24.21 4.80 -9.86
CA ALA A 498 -24.38 4.06 -11.09
C ALA A 498 -25.79 3.48 -11.18
N LEU A 499 -26.31 2.88 -10.10
CA LEU A 499 -27.67 2.35 -10.07
C LEU A 499 -28.71 3.47 -10.23
N LEU A 500 -28.53 4.64 -9.60
CA LEU A 500 -29.42 5.80 -9.72
C LEU A 500 -29.51 6.31 -11.18
N ARG A 501 -28.44 6.16 -11.97
CA ARG A 501 -28.35 6.56 -13.38
C ARG A 501 -28.73 5.43 -14.37
N THR A 502 -28.88 4.20 -13.87
CA THR A 502 -29.28 3.07 -14.71
C THR A 502 -30.74 3.22 -15.10
N GLU A 503 -31.00 3.20 -16.43
CA GLU A 503 -32.33 3.27 -16.98
C GLU A 503 -32.55 2.12 -18.00
N HIS A 504 -33.63 1.38 -17.85
CA HIS A 504 -34.02 0.28 -18.74
C HIS A 504 -32.85 -0.70 -19.05
N PRO A 505 -32.16 -1.23 -18.04
CA PRO A 505 -31.07 -2.17 -18.30
C PRO A 505 -31.60 -3.45 -18.96
N GLN A 506 -30.76 -4.12 -19.75
CA GLN A 506 -31.08 -5.42 -20.30
C GLN A 506 -31.22 -6.46 -19.19
N HIS A 507 -30.18 -6.65 -18.40
CA HIS A 507 -30.21 -7.47 -17.19
C HIS A 507 -30.61 -6.63 -15.96
N THR A 508 -31.27 -7.24 -14.99
CA THR A 508 -31.57 -6.56 -13.72
C THR A 508 -30.26 -6.09 -13.05
N ALA A 509 -30.14 -4.79 -12.84
CA ALA A 509 -29.01 -4.21 -12.12
C ALA A 509 -29.32 -4.15 -10.63
N VAL A 510 -28.39 -4.62 -9.79
CA VAL A 510 -28.54 -4.69 -8.33
C VAL A 510 -27.33 -4.06 -7.64
N ALA A 511 -27.58 -3.22 -6.65
CA ALA A 511 -26.55 -2.74 -5.73
C ALA A 511 -26.83 -3.24 -4.31
N VAL A 512 -25.81 -3.77 -3.67
CA VAL A 512 -25.83 -4.18 -2.25
C VAL A 512 -24.86 -3.32 -1.47
N LEU A 513 -25.37 -2.58 -0.49
CA LEU A 513 -24.59 -1.83 0.48
C LEU A 513 -24.71 -2.56 1.82
N THR A 514 -23.63 -3.19 2.26
CA THR A 514 -23.63 -4.10 3.41
C THR A 514 -22.91 -3.50 4.62
N ASP A 515 -23.16 -4.06 5.79
CA ASP A 515 -22.53 -3.71 7.08
C ASP A 515 -21.55 -4.82 7.48
N LYS A 516 -20.68 -4.54 8.45
CA LYS A 516 -19.82 -5.51 9.16
C LYS A 516 -18.70 -6.16 8.33
N GLU A 517 -18.32 -5.58 7.19
CA GLU A 517 -17.18 -6.11 6.44
C GLU A 517 -15.93 -6.09 7.30
N GLU A 518 -15.67 -4.99 7.98
CA GLU A 518 -14.49 -4.72 8.81
C GLU A 518 -14.30 -5.69 10.00
N ILE A 519 -15.30 -6.45 10.31
CA ILE A 519 -15.28 -7.49 11.36
C ILE A 519 -15.64 -8.89 10.84
N GLY A 520 -15.52 -9.11 9.51
CA GLY A 520 -15.65 -10.42 8.84
C GLY A 520 -17.02 -10.69 8.23
N SER A 521 -17.85 -9.68 7.97
CA SER A 521 -19.18 -9.79 7.31
C SER A 521 -20.18 -10.70 8.01
N GLU A 522 -19.95 -11.07 9.26
CA GLU A 522 -20.83 -11.94 10.05
C GLU A 522 -21.98 -11.15 10.68
N GLY A 523 -22.99 -11.87 11.18
CA GLY A 523 -24.16 -11.30 11.83
C GLY A 523 -25.29 -10.95 10.84
N ASN A 524 -26.36 -10.36 11.37
CA ASN A 524 -27.64 -10.24 10.64
C ASN A 524 -27.74 -9.04 9.68
N THR A 525 -26.71 -8.21 9.59
CA THR A 525 -26.58 -7.08 8.66
C THR A 525 -25.37 -7.19 7.74
N GLY A 526 -24.42 -8.08 8.07
CA GLY A 526 -23.28 -8.41 7.21
C GLY A 526 -23.70 -9.24 6.00
N LEU A 527 -22.83 -9.30 4.98
CA LEU A 527 -23.16 -10.01 3.72
C LEU A 527 -23.28 -11.53 3.89
N GLN A 528 -22.70 -12.13 4.92
CA GLN A 528 -22.88 -13.54 5.26
C GLN A 528 -24.30 -13.87 5.79
N SER A 529 -25.10 -12.86 6.15
CA SER A 529 -26.50 -13.06 6.51
C SER A 529 -27.32 -13.61 5.34
N SER A 530 -28.52 -14.12 5.62
CA SER A 530 -29.42 -14.57 4.58
C SER A 530 -30.12 -13.43 3.81
N TYR A 531 -29.97 -12.18 4.26
CA TYR A 531 -30.77 -11.04 3.80
C TYR A 531 -30.74 -10.85 2.27
N PHE A 532 -29.56 -10.81 1.66
CA PHE A 532 -29.43 -10.69 0.20
C PHE A 532 -30.03 -11.91 -0.51
N ARG A 533 -29.74 -13.12 0.00
CA ARG A 533 -30.28 -14.37 -0.56
C ARG A 533 -31.81 -14.43 -0.47
N ASP A 534 -32.38 -13.99 0.65
CA ASP A 534 -33.83 -13.98 0.83
C ASP A 534 -34.49 -12.93 -0.06
N PHE A 535 -33.89 -11.73 -0.20
CA PHE A 535 -34.34 -10.72 -1.18
C PHE A 535 -34.36 -11.29 -2.59
N MET A 536 -33.30 -11.95 -3.04
CA MET A 536 -33.21 -12.54 -4.37
C MET A 536 -34.14 -13.74 -4.55
N LYS A 537 -34.37 -14.51 -3.49
CA LYS A 537 -35.34 -15.61 -3.51
C LYS A 537 -36.77 -15.09 -3.71
N ASP A 538 -37.16 -14.07 -2.98
CA ASP A 538 -38.46 -13.45 -3.07
C ASP A 538 -38.65 -12.76 -4.45
N LEU A 539 -37.63 -12.07 -4.93
CA LEU A 539 -37.65 -11.46 -6.27
C LEU A 539 -37.78 -12.54 -7.37
N SER A 540 -37.01 -13.62 -7.26
CA SER A 540 -37.05 -14.73 -8.20
C SER A 540 -38.46 -15.38 -8.24
N ALA A 541 -39.08 -15.57 -7.07
CA ALA A 541 -40.43 -16.11 -6.96
C ALA A 541 -41.45 -15.19 -7.62
N ALA A 542 -41.31 -13.86 -7.52
CA ALA A 542 -42.18 -12.89 -8.16
C ALA A 542 -42.13 -12.99 -9.72
N PHE A 543 -41.00 -13.42 -10.27
CA PHE A 543 -40.83 -13.68 -11.71
C PHE A 543 -40.99 -15.15 -12.11
N GLY A 544 -41.42 -16.02 -11.18
CA GLY A 544 -41.67 -17.44 -11.46
C GLY A 544 -40.41 -18.28 -11.71
N THR A 545 -39.24 -17.82 -11.26
CA THR A 545 -37.96 -18.51 -11.41
C THR A 545 -37.35 -18.88 -10.04
N GLN A 546 -36.19 -19.50 -10.03
CA GLN A 546 -35.48 -19.95 -8.82
C GLN A 546 -34.22 -19.16 -8.62
N ALA A 547 -33.96 -18.69 -7.40
CA ALA A 547 -32.78 -17.86 -7.05
C ALA A 547 -31.45 -18.54 -7.41
N HIS A 548 -31.32 -19.88 -7.28
CA HIS A 548 -30.08 -20.56 -7.63
C HIS A 548 -29.80 -20.53 -9.15
N THR A 549 -30.83 -20.52 -10.00
CA THR A 549 -30.67 -20.34 -11.43
C THR A 549 -30.23 -18.93 -11.76
N VAL A 550 -30.83 -17.94 -11.09
CA VAL A 550 -30.44 -16.53 -11.23
C VAL A 550 -28.98 -16.35 -10.84
N PHE A 551 -28.58 -16.86 -9.68
CA PHE A 551 -27.19 -16.73 -9.20
C PHE A 551 -26.16 -17.35 -10.15
N ALA A 552 -26.45 -18.55 -10.68
CA ALA A 552 -25.52 -19.26 -11.58
C ALA A 552 -25.27 -18.53 -12.90
N ASN A 553 -26.18 -17.64 -13.32
CA ASN A 553 -26.07 -16.83 -14.53
C ASN A 553 -25.68 -15.37 -14.24
N SER A 554 -25.48 -15.02 -12.95
CA SER A 554 -25.21 -13.66 -12.53
C SER A 554 -23.71 -13.33 -12.54
N GLN A 555 -23.43 -12.04 -12.63
CA GLN A 555 -22.10 -11.49 -12.59
C GLN A 555 -22.02 -10.39 -11.53
N CYS A 556 -20.88 -10.31 -10.84
CA CYS A 556 -20.68 -9.39 -9.74
C CYS A 556 -19.36 -8.63 -9.84
N LEU A 557 -19.43 -7.32 -9.65
CA LEU A 557 -18.31 -6.49 -9.25
C LEU A 557 -18.37 -6.33 -7.72
N SER A 558 -17.45 -6.99 -7.03
CA SER A 558 -17.23 -6.80 -5.59
C SER A 558 -16.44 -5.51 -5.44
N ALA A 559 -17.15 -4.42 -5.16
CA ALA A 559 -16.55 -3.11 -5.05
C ALA A 559 -16.01 -2.93 -3.63
N ASP A 560 -14.68 -2.89 -3.51
CA ASP A 560 -13.96 -2.73 -2.25
C ASP A 560 -12.60 -2.10 -2.53
N VAL A 561 -12.13 -1.24 -1.65
CA VAL A 561 -10.90 -0.46 -1.82
C VAL A 561 -9.66 -1.36 -2.00
N THR A 562 -8.60 -0.77 -2.54
CA THR A 562 -7.28 -1.40 -2.58
C THR A 562 -6.20 -0.42 -2.12
N ALA A 563 -5.09 -0.94 -1.58
CA ALA A 563 -3.99 -0.09 -1.14
C ALA A 563 -3.27 0.55 -2.33
N ALA A 564 -3.24 1.87 -2.38
CA ALA A 564 -2.43 2.61 -3.33
C ALA A 564 -0.94 2.54 -2.96
N PHE A 565 -0.07 2.55 -3.97
CA PHE A 565 1.36 2.64 -3.77
C PHE A 565 1.74 3.94 -3.07
N ASP A 566 2.32 3.84 -1.87
CA ASP A 566 2.90 4.97 -1.15
C ASP A 566 4.43 4.96 -1.35
N PRO A 567 5.02 6.01 -1.97
CA PRO A 567 6.46 6.08 -2.18
C PRO A 567 7.26 6.15 -0.87
N THR A 568 6.65 6.59 0.23
CA THR A 568 7.27 6.64 1.56
C THR A 568 7.48 5.22 2.13
N PHE A 569 6.57 4.30 1.81
CA PHE A 569 6.57 2.91 2.30
C PHE A 569 6.68 1.90 1.14
N SER A 570 7.55 2.19 0.20
CA SER A 570 7.64 1.44 -1.07
C SER A 570 8.05 -0.03 -0.93
N ASP A 571 8.64 -0.41 0.19
CA ASP A 571 9.19 -1.75 0.47
C ASP A 571 8.11 -2.80 0.77
N VAL A 572 6.88 -2.40 1.12
CA VAL A 572 5.76 -3.32 1.36
C VAL A 572 5.01 -3.70 0.07
N ASN A 573 5.29 -3.06 -1.06
CA ASN A 573 4.58 -3.24 -2.32
C ASN A 573 5.42 -3.96 -3.39
N ASP A 574 4.76 -4.78 -4.23
CA ASP A 574 5.28 -5.17 -5.54
C ASP A 574 4.93 -4.08 -6.58
N ARG A 575 5.92 -3.30 -6.99
CA ARG A 575 5.73 -2.18 -7.92
C ARG A 575 5.13 -2.55 -9.29
N ARG A 576 5.18 -3.81 -9.68
CA ARG A 576 4.59 -4.27 -10.95
C ARG A 576 3.10 -4.56 -10.82
N ASN A 577 2.69 -5.02 -9.64
CA ASN A 577 1.36 -5.53 -9.37
C ASN A 577 0.59 -4.70 -8.32
N CYS A 578 1.08 -3.53 -7.89
CA CYS A 578 0.34 -2.63 -7.03
C CYS A 578 -0.46 -1.60 -7.82
N SER A 579 -1.49 -1.04 -7.20
CA SER A 579 -2.26 0.08 -7.73
C SER A 579 -1.62 1.43 -7.41
N TYR A 580 -1.94 2.42 -8.21
CA TYR A 580 -1.44 3.80 -8.07
C TYR A 580 -2.60 4.78 -8.09
N LEU A 581 -2.49 5.90 -7.36
CA LEU A 581 -3.44 7.01 -7.48
C LEU A 581 -3.38 7.65 -8.87
N ASN A 582 -4.51 8.09 -9.38
CA ASN A 582 -4.67 8.66 -10.72
C ASN A 582 -4.35 7.69 -11.88
N TYR A 583 -4.51 6.40 -11.67
CA TYR A 583 -4.41 5.41 -12.76
C TYR A 583 -5.73 4.71 -13.04
N GLY A 584 -6.83 5.25 -12.52
CA GLY A 584 -8.16 4.74 -12.68
C GLY A 584 -8.54 3.67 -11.65
N VAL A 585 -9.73 3.11 -11.79
CA VAL A 585 -10.25 2.05 -10.90
C VAL A 585 -9.39 0.79 -11.01
N CYS A 586 -9.18 0.11 -9.89
CA CYS A 586 -8.36 -1.10 -9.84
C CYS A 586 -9.22 -2.37 -9.93
N MET A 587 -8.98 -3.21 -10.93
CA MET A 587 -9.56 -4.56 -11.03
C MET A 587 -8.56 -5.58 -10.46
N MET A 588 -8.96 -6.28 -9.41
CA MET A 588 -8.15 -7.29 -8.75
C MET A 588 -8.68 -8.68 -9.07
N LYS A 589 -7.85 -9.50 -9.73
CA LYS A 589 -8.23 -10.87 -10.08
C LYS A 589 -8.46 -11.72 -8.83
N PHE A 590 -7.74 -11.44 -7.77
CA PHE A 590 -7.87 -12.07 -6.46
C PHE A 590 -7.47 -11.09 -5.35
N THR A 591 -8.05 -11.30 -4.20
CA THR A 591 -7.68 -10.73 -2.90
C THR A 591 -7.27 -11.89 -1.98
N GLY A 592 -7.26 -11.69 -0.68
CA GLY A 592 -6.89 -12.73 0.27
C GLY A 592 -5.42 -12.68 0.68
N ALA A 593 -5.06 -13.53 1.64
CA ALA A 593 -3.73 -13.52 2.26
C ALA A 593 -2.93 -14.79 1.94
N ARG A 594 -1.60 -14.69 2.02
CA ARG A 594 -0.66 -15.82 1.82
C ARG A 594 -0.94 -16.55 0.50
N GLY A 595 -1.31 -17.84 0.53
CA GLY A 595 -1.67 -18.64 -0.65
C GLY A 595 -3.09 -18.38 -1.19
N LYS A 596 -3.55 -17.11 -1.28
CA LYS A 596 -4.89 -16.68 -1.72
C LYS A 596 -6.03 -17.16 -0.81
N SER A 597 -5.77 -17.37 0.48
CA SER A 597 -6.80 -17.78 1.43
C SER A 597 -7.82 -16.66 1.62
N GLY A 598 -9.13 -17.00 1.55
CA GLY A 598 -10.22 -16.05 1.65
C GLY A 598 -10.50 -15.26 0.37
N SER A 599 -9.97 -15.69 -0.78
CA SER A 599 -10.17 -15.06 -2.09
C SER A 599 -11.21 -15.80 -2.94
N SER A 600 -11.89 -15.05 -3.83
CA SER A 600 -12.73 -15.61 -4.88
C SER A 600 -11.92 -16.13 -6.09
N ASP A 601 -10.72 -15.57 -6.35
CA ASP A 601 -9.83 -15.85 -7.50
C ASP A 601 -10.60 -15.91 -8.83
N ALA A 602 -11.01 -14.75 -9.35
CA ALA A 602 -11.84 -14.60 -10.52
C ALA A 602 -11.32 -15.37 -11.74
N SER A 603 -12.25 -15.94 -12.54
CA SER A 603 -11.91 -16.67 -13.76
C SER A 603 -11.26 -15.77 -14.81
N ALA A 604 -10.39 -16.33 -15.64
CA ALA A 604 -9.75 -15.60 -16.73
C ALA A 604 -10.79 -15.09 -17.76
N GLU A 605 -11.85 -15.87 -17.98
CA GLU A 605 -12.95 -15.55 -18.88
C GLU A 605 -13.70 -14.31 -18.42
N PHE A 606 -14.05 -14.23 -17.14
CA PHE A 606 -14.76 -13.09 -16.57
C PHE A 606 -13.88 -11.84 -16.53
N VAL A 607 -12.62 -11.95 -16.11
CA VAL A 607 -11.64 -10.86 -16.18
C VAL A 607 -11.47 -10.36 -17.62
N GLY A 608 -11.37 -11.25 -18.60
CA GLY A 608 -11.28 -10.91 -20.03
C GLY A 608 -12.52 -10.16 -20.53
N LYS A 609 -13.72 -10.59 -20.10
CA LYS A 609 -14.98 -9.89 -20.40
C LYS A 609 -14.98 -8.47 -19.82
N MET A 610 -14.58 -8.29 -18.56
CA MET A 610 -14.54 -6.97 -17.92
C MET A 610 -13.51 -6.05 -18.57
N ARG A 611 -12.33 -6.55 -18.96
CA ARG A 611 -11.37 -5.78 -19.75
C ARG A 611 -11.99 -5.18 -21.00
N THR A 612 -12.63 -6.04 -21.79
CA THR A 612 -13.28 -5.62 -23.06
C THR A 612 -14.39 -4.60 -22.79
N LEU A 613 -15.17 -4.80 -21.75
CA LEU A 613 -16.24 -3.89 -21.36
C LEU A 613 -15.70 -2.50 -21.01
N PHE A 614 -14.69 -2.45 -20.13
CA PHE A 614 -14.13 -1.20 -19.65
C PHE A 614 -13.39 -0.44 -20.77
N ASP A 615 -12.60 -1.15 -21.58
CA ASP A 615 -11.90 -0.56 -22.72
C ASP A 615 -12.89 0.06 -23.72
N ASN A 616 -14.00 -0.65 -24.04
CA ASN A 616 -15.05 -0.16 -24.95
C ASN A 616 -15.83 1.02 -24.37
N ALA A 617 -16.00 1.08 -23.05
CA ALA A 617 -16.69 2.17 -22.36
C ALA A 617 -15.78 3.40 -22.07
N GLY A 618 -14.50 3.34 -22.44
CA GLY A 618 -13.54 4.42 -22.14
C GLY A 618 -13.21 4.57 -20.67
N VAL A 619 -13.44 3.53 -19.87
CA VAL A 619 -13.05 3.49 -18.46
C VAL A 619 -11.54 3.34 -18.35
N ILE A 620 -10.90 4.23 -17.61
CA ILE A 620 -9.49 4.07 -17.26
C ILE A 620 -9.40 3.17 -16.04
N TRP A 621 -8.66 2.07 -16.19
CA TRP A 621 -8.54 1.05 -15.16
C TRP A 621 -7.12 0.51 -15.07
N GLN A 622 -6.80 -0.10 -13.95
CA GLN A 622 -5.53 -0.74 -13.66
C GLN A 622 -5.73 -2.08 -12.95
N THR A 623 -4.65 -2.83 -12.77
CA THR A 623 -4.65 -4.03 -11.91
C THR A 623 -3.78 -3.80 -10.68
N GLY A 624 -4.10 -4.44 -9.57
CA GLY A 624 -3.35 -4.36 -8.34
C GLY A 624 -3.47 -5.61 -7.48
N GLU A 625 -2.58 -5.71 -6.51
CA GLU A 625 -2.60 -6.66 -5.40
C GLU A 625 -2.33 -5.90 -4.11
N LEU A 626 -2.88 -6.36 -3.01
CA LEU A 626 -2.71 -5.76 -1.69
C LEU A 626 -1.35 -6.15 -1.08
N GLY A 627 -0.29 -5.40 -1.43
CA GLY A 627 1.06 -5.61 -0.93
C GLY A 627 1.81 -6.78 -1.56
N LYS A 628 2.98 -7.09 -1.01
CA LYS A 628 3.79 -8.26 -1.41
C LYS A 628 3.19 -9.55 -0.87
N VAL A 629 3.42 -10.66 -1.57
CA VAL A 629 3.13 -12.02 -1.09
C VAL A 629 3.75 -12.20 0.30
N ASP A 630 3.02 -12.79 1.21
CA ASP A 630 3.33 -13.01 2.64
C ASP A 630 3.37 -11.74 3.53
N ALA A 631 3.41 -10.54 2.95
CA ALA A 631 3.43 -9.29 3.69
C ALA A 631 2.09 -8.54 3.67
N GLY A 632 1.27 -8.78 2.64
CA GLY A 632 -0.03 -8.16 2.43
C GLY A 632 -1.14 -9.20 2.26
N GLY A 633 -2.30 -8.72 1.93
CA GLY A 633 -3.51 -9.50 1.66
C GLY A 633 -4.62 -9.24 2.67
N GLY A 634 -5.84 -9.27 2.20
CA GLY A 634 -7.10 -9.17 2.95
C GLY A 634 -8.21 -9.85 2.17
N GLY A 635 -9.26 -10.27 2.83
CA GLY A 635 -10.49 -10.75 2.20
C GLY A 635 -11.39 -9.57 1.86
N THR A 636 -12.33 -9.80 0.95
CA THR A 636 -13.40 -8.86 0.58
C THR A 636 -14.73 -9.61 0.59
N VAL A 637 -15.82 -8.90 0.37
CA VAL A 637 -17.14 -9.53 0.25
C VAL A 637 -17.28 -10.46 -0.97
N ALA A 638 -16.33 -10.42 -1.92
CA ALA A 638 -16.32 -11.23 -3.14
C ALA A 638 -16.45 -12.73 -2.87
N ALA A 639 -15.72 -13.25 -1.88
CA ALA A 639 -15.75 -14.68 -1.58
C ALA A 639 -17.15 -15.18 -1.19
N TYR A 640 -17.94 -14.38 -0.51
CA TYR A 640 -19.29 -14.75 -0.09
C TYR A 640 -20.28 -14.78 -1.25
N LEU A 641 -20.11 -13.89 -2.24
CA LEU A 641 -20.93 -13.84 -3.46
C LEU A 641 -20.54 -14.95 -4.44
N ALA A 642 -19.24 -15.19 -4.60
CA ALA A 642 -18.72 -16.31 -5.40
C ALA A 642 -19.24 -17.68 -4.85
N ASN A 643 -19.36 -17.84 -3.53
CA ASN A 643 -19.91 -19.02 -2.89
C ASN A 643 -21.42 -19.22 -3.18
N LEU A 644 -22.12 -18.21 -3.70
CA LEU A 644 -23.48 -18.33 -4.24
C LEU A 644 -23.50 -18.78 -5.72
N ASN A 645 -22.34 -19.15 -6.27
CA ASN A 645 -22.17 -19.53 -7.69
C ASN A 645 -22.32 -18.33 -8.66
N ILE A 646 -21.93 -17.13 -8.23
CA ILE A 646 -21.91 -15.91 -9.05
C ILE A 646 -20.50 -15.68 -9.58
N ASP A 647 -20.35 -15.40 -10.88
CA ASP A 647 -19.07 -14.94 -11.42
C ASP A 647 -18.68 -13.60 -10.80
N THR A 648 -17.62 -13.58 -10.01
CA THR A 648 -17.25 -12.40 -9.20
C THR A 648 -15.81 -11.98 -9.45
N VAL A 649 -15.59 -10.66 -9.58
CA VAL A 649 -14.27 -10.03 -9.61
C VAL A 649 -14.26 -8.82 -8.71
N ASP A 650 -13.13 -8.58 -8.03
CA ASP A 650 -12.95 -7.40 -7.19
C ASP A 650 -12.62 -6.17 -8.05
N LEU A 651 -13.27 -5.04 -7.75
CA LEU A 651 -13.10 -3.77 -8.42
C LEU A 651 -13.12 -2.64 -7.39
N GLY A 652 -12.01 -1.91 -7.21
CA GLY A 652 -11.99 -0.91 -6.15
C GLY A 652 -11.17 0.34 -6.44
N VAL A 653 -11.36 1.34 -5.59
CA VAL A 653 -10.63 2.60 -5.66
C VAL A 653 -9.32 2.47 -4.87
N PRO A 654 -8.16 2.89 -5.43
CA PRO A 654 -6.92 2.93 -4.68
C PRO A 654 -6.96 3.97 -3.56
N VAL A 655 -6.60 3.57 -2.33
CA VAL A 655 -6.62 4.40 -1.12
C VAL A 655 -5.24 4.45 -0.47
N LEU A 656 -4.81 5.63 -0.05
CA LEU A 656 -3.66 5.80 0.86
C LEU A 656 -4.15 5.92 2.29
N SER A 657 -3.35 5.43 3.23
CA SER A 657 -3.67 5.45 4.68
C SER A 657 -4.99 4.73 5.03
N MET A 658 -5.33 3.66 4.32
CA MET A 658 -6.49 2.81 4.60
C MET A 658 -6.60 2.49 6.10
N HIS A 659 -7.82 2.48 6.65
CA HIS A 659 -8.15 2.31 8.08
C HIS A 659 -7.64 3.42 9.02
N ALA A 660 -7.04 4.50 8.50
CA ALA A 660 -6.66 5.64 9.32
C ALA A 660 -7.84 6.61 9.52
N PRO A 661 -7.80 7.47 10.56
CA PRO A 661 -8.80 8.53 10.72
C PRO A 661 -8.90 9.51 9.55
N LEU A 662 -7.87 9.59 8.73
CA LEU A 662 -7.84 10.34 7.47
C LEU A 662 -7.26 9.45 6.39
N GLU A 663 -8.07 9.11 5.43
CA GLU A 663 -7.71 8.36 4.23
C GLU A 663 -7.70 9.27 3.02
N VAL A 664 -7.02 8.86 1.94
CA VAL A 664 -6.85 9.70 0.74
C VAL A 664 -7.12 8.92 -0.53
N VAL A 665 -7.96 9.48 -1.40
CA VAL A 665 -8.29 8.94 -2.72
C VAL A 665 -8.12 9.98 -3.82
N SER A 666 -7.96 9.53 -5.06
CA SER A 666 -7.97 10.40 -6.24
C SER A 666 -9.40 10.60 -6.76
N LYS A 667 -9.76 11.83 -7.10
CA LYS A 667 -11.08 12.15 -7.68
C LYS A 667 -11.32 11.43 -8.99
N ILE A 668 -10.30 11.29 -9.84
CA ILE A 668 -10.42 10.56 -11.11
C ILE A 668 -10.69 9.08 -10.85
N ASP A 669 -10.02 8.46 -9.90
CA ASP A 669 -10.19 7.02 -9.62
C ASP A 669 -11.60 6.75 -9.07
N VAL A 670 -12.14 7.63 -8.23
CA VAL A 670 -13.53 7.58 -7.74
C VAL A 670 -14.53 7.63 -8.90
N TYR A 671 -14.35 8.59 -9.82
CA TYR A 671 -15.21 8.70 -11.00
C TYR A 671 -15.11 7.47 -11.91
N MET A 672 -13.90 6.93 -12.10
CA MET A 672 -13.69 5.74 -12.93
C MET A 672 -14.34 4.49 -12.33
N CYS A 673 -14.43 4.39 -11.00
CA CYS A 673 -15.21 3.35 -10.33
C CYS A 673 -16.70 3.46 -10.69
N TYR A 674 -17.26 4.67 -10.63
CA TYR A 674 -18.64 4.94 -11.06
C TYR A 674 -18.85 4.57 -12.54
N ALA A 675 -17.97 5.02 -13.42
CA ALA A 675 -18.07 4.76 -14.85
C ALA A 675 -17.99 3.24 -15.18
N ALA A 676 -17.12 2.51 -14.48
CA ALA A 676 -17.01 1.07 -14.62
C ALA A 676 -18.28 0.33 -14.23
N ILE A 677 -18.86 0.68 -13.08
CA ILE A 677 -20.10 0.06 -12.59
C ILE A 677 -21.30 0.44 -13.49
N LEU A 678 -21.35 1.68 -13.96
CA LEU A 678 -22.40 2.12 -14.88
C LEU A 678 -22.34 1.34 -16.22
N ALA A 679 -21.15 1.18 -16.79
CA ALA A 679 -20.94 0.36 -17.98
C ALA A 679 -21.32 -1.11 -17.74
N PHE A 680 -21.01 -1.65 -16.56
CA PHE A 680 -21.38 -3.00 -16.17
C PHE A 680 -22.90 -3.18 -16.04
N ASN A 681 -23.61 -2.23 -15.46
CA ASN A 681 -25.07 -2.25 -15.35
C ASN A 681 -25.76 -2.22 -16.73
N ALA A 682 -25.12 -1.63 -17.73
CA ALA A 682 -25.63 -1.54 -19.09
C ALA A 682 -25.27 -2.76 -19.98
N SER A 683 -24.44 -3.73 -19.47
CA SER A 683 -23.91 -4.85 -20.25
C SER A 683 -24.82 -6.07 -20.32
#